data_4056217d47354cd8b582aa5de00fb24e
#
_entry.id   4056217d47354cd8b582aa5de00fb24e
#
_cell.length_a   1.000
_cell.length_b   1.000
_cell.length_c   1.000
_cell.angle_alpha   90.00
_cell.angle_beta   90.00
_cell.angle_gamma   90.00
#
_symmetry.space_group_name_H-M   'P 1'
#
loop_
_entity.id
_entity.type
_entity.pdbx_description
1 polymer ?
#
loop_
_entity_poly.entity_id
_entity_poly.type
_entity_poly.pdbx_seq_one_letter_code
_entity_poly.pdbx_strand_id
1 'polypeptide(L)'
;MSWQGNPPYTPTPKPKKRRGRKVLKAFFILILVGALIGTLGVIVAYNAIPIPSANAAYEKETSFVYYRGGKDELGRYIADSQDRDSLPYDEIPQLMKDAAVAAEDRTFWTNSGIDIKGIVRAVVNNNTGGAQSGASTITQQYVKNLYLTQERTYTRKVKEAVISLKISRQKSKEDILAGYLNTIYFGRGAYGVEAASNAYFDKPAAKLTLQEAATLAAILNDPNDLDPSNGEEAVTALTGRYRYVINSMVKLDMVDAADGEKAKASLPKFKKPSSDSRYGGQKGHALKLVRDELLKLKDEQGSPLVTEDEINGGGLRITTTLTKKTMRTVEEAVNDVRPDDKKAYIEGDVADELHVGAATVDVKTGALRGFYGGQDYLESQINWAASGSTMAGSTMKPFTLAAALKAGYSLKDTWNGNSPAEFAGGLPVRNSGQSAADPNGHSYGANVSSLTAMEKSINTAFVEMSDSLPNGSKDVYDMAVRAGIPRGDRSDPNYPGIPMKSGGDMQPDNFLLTLGNSTVSPINMANSYATIANGGMHNDVFVVSKVVDADGTVLYEHDDTASSRKAMDEDVADDASYALQQVVSSGTGQAASAVVQPAAGKTGTATNDKDEVSSAWFVGYTPQLSTAVAYSRGQGSGALDGWLDTFFGADYPADTWVEIMGPLTDELDYEEFPPPAWLDGDAPESGHAPYVPPSPDPEPSKKPEPSNTPSPSQTPTPTPTPTPTPTPTPTPTPTKSPGPPDPDPNDPSTEPGPI
;
A
#
# COMPACT_ATOMS: atom_id res chain seq x y z
N MET A 1 1.15 90.08 -61.57
CA MET A 1 2.24 89.21 -61.24
C MET A 1 1.64 87.95 -60.60
N SER A 2 1.56 86.93 -61.41
CA SER A 2 0.93 85.64 -61.03
C SER A 2 1.95 84.70 -60.42
N TRP A 3 1.76 84.23 -59.28
CA TRP A 3 2.58 83.18 -58.66
C TRP A 3 1.93 81.83 -59.00
N GLN A 4 2.63 81.00 -59.78
CA GLN A 4 2.23 79.58 -60.01
C GLN A 4 2.84 78.72 -58.91
N GLY A 5 1.96 78.10 -58.13
CA GLY A 5 2.35 77.13 -57.12
C GLY A 5 2.68 75.77 -57.76
N ASN A 6 3.76 75.13 -57.29
CA ASN A 6 4.14 73.77 -57.67
C ASN A 6 3.13 72.72 -57.12
N PRO A 7 2.86 71.66 -57.87
CA PRO A 7 1.98 70.57 -57.39
C PRO A 7 2.65 69.77 -56.29
N PRO A 8 1.84 69.14 -55.36
CA PRO A 8 2.36 68.39 -54.21
C PRO A 8 3.04 67.11 -54.64
N TYR A 9 4.21 66.86 -54.03
CA TYR A 9 5.03 65.66 -54.19
C TYR A 9 4.32 64.44 -53.58
N THR A 10 3.95 63.46 -54.43
CA THR A 10 3.43 62.17 -53.97
C THR A 10 4.63 61.20 -53.79
N PRO A 11 4.86 60.64 -52.57
CA PRO A 11 5.95 59.69 -52.39
C PRO A 11 5.58 58.33 -53.03
N THR A 12 6.50 57.84 -53.87
CA THR A 12 6.41 56.51 -54.47
C THR A 12 6.51 55.41 -53.38
N PRO A 13 5.67 54.37 -53.43
CA PRO A 13 5.70 53.30 -52.43
C PRO A 13 7.03 52.47 -52.57
N LYS A 14 7.77 52.38 -51.47
CA LYS A 14 8.98 51.51 -51.38
C LYS A 14 8.59 50.05 -51.63
N PRO A 15 9.38 49.29 -52.45
CA PRO A 15 9.06 47.90 -52.73
C PRO A 15 9.19 47.07 -51.45
N LYS A 16 8.10 46.34 -51.07
CA LYS A 16 8.09 45.38 -49.94
C LYS A 16 9.14 44.29 -50.17
N LYS A 17 10.18 44.27 -49.30
CA LYS A 17 11.27 43.32 -49.36
C LYS A 17 10.73 41.87 -49.31
N ARG A 18 11.11 41.06 -50.33
CA ARG A 18 10.86 39.61 -50.47
C ARG A 18 11.57 38.76 -49.36
N ARG A 19 11.50 39.20 -48.08
CA ARG A 19 12.07 38.43 -46.94
C ARG A 19 11.26 37.18 -46.61
N GLY A 20 9.93 37.20 -46.71
CA GLY A 20 9.06 36.07 -46.35
C GLY A 20 9.30 34.79 -47.17
N ARG A 21 9.57 34.93 -48.50
CA ARG A 21 9.86 33.76 -49.34
C ARG A 21 11.19 33.08 -49.02
N LYS A 22 12.21 33.84 -48.56
CA LYS A 22 13.51 33.28 -48.15
C LYS A 22 13.40 32.57 -46.80
N VAL A 23 12.63 33.12 -45.86
CA VAL A 23 12.37 32.48 -44.55
C VAL A 23 11.54 31.20 -44.73
N LEU A 24 10.52 31.21 -45.58
CA LEU A 24 9.72 30.03 -45.88
C LEU A 24 10.56 28.93 -46.56
N LYS A 25 11.43 29.28 -47.50
CA LYS A 25 12.36 28.31 -48.11
C LYS A 25 13.38 27.76 -47.11
N ALA A 26 13.94 28.59 -46.23
CA ALA A 26 14.83 28.14 -45.16
C ALA A 26 14.12 27.19 -44.19
N PHE A 27 12.88 27.47 -43.83
CA PHE A 27 12.04 26.62 -42.99
C PHE A 27 11.77 25.25 -43.64
N PHE A 28 11.42 25.21 -44.94
CA PHE A 28 11.23 23.95 -45.68
C PHE A 28 12.53 23.17 -45.85
N ILE A 29 13.68 23.84 -46.07
CA ILE A 29 14.97 23.18 -46.12
C ILE A 29 15.34 22.59 -44.75
N LEU A 30 15.06 23.27 -43.67
CA LEU A 30 15.33 22.80 -42.31
C LEU A 30 14.47 21.57 -41.97
N ILE A 31 13.18 21.56 -42.37
CA ILE A 31 12.32 20.39 -42.27
C ILE A 31 12.86 19.22 -43.12
N LEU A 32 13.29 19.50 -44.34
CA LEU A 32 13.80 18.45 -45.22
C LEU A 32 15.11 17.84 -44.70
N VAL A 33 16.02 18.68 -44.19
CA VAL A 33 17.26 18.22 -43.54
C VAL A 33 16.95 17.44 -42.27
N GLY A 34 16.03 17.91 -41.44
CA GLY A 34 15.55 17.18 -40.26
C GLY A 34 14.94 15.81 -40.62
N ALA A 35 14.12 15.76 -41.65
CA ALA A 35 13.54 14.50 -42.15
C ALA A 35 14.63 13.53 -42.71
N LEU A 36 15.65 14.07 -43.38
CA LEU A 36 16.78 13.28 -43.92
C LEU A 36 17.63 12.69 -42.77
N ILE A 37 17.96 13.49 -41.77
CA ILE A 37 18.70 13.07 -40.58
C ILE A 37 17.86 12.03 -39.80
N GLY A 38 16.56 12.26 -39.64
CA GLY A 38 15.64 11.32 -38.97
C GLY A 38 15.59 9.98 -39.73
N THR A 39 15.47 10.02 -41.07
CA THR A 39 15.46 8.80 -41.90
C THR A 39 16.79 8.04 -41.80
N LEU A 40 17.93 8.76 -41.85
CA LEU A 40 19.24 8.13 -41.68
C LEU A 40 19.39 7.49 -40.30
N GLY A 41 18.94 8.18 -39.24
CA GLY A 41 18.90 7.67 -37.88
C GLY A 41 18.06 6.38 -37.74
N VAL A 42 16.90 6.34 -38.39
CA VAL A 42 16.06 5.12 -38.44
C VAL A 42 16.75 3.98 -39.19
N ILE A 43 17.41 4.25 -40.30
CA ILE A 43 18.16 3.23 -41.08
C ILE A 43 19.32 2.67 -40.23
N VAL A 44 20.08 3.54 -39.56
CA VAL A 44 21.19 3.13 -38.69
C VAL A 44 20.65 2.27 -37.54
N ALA A 45 19.61 2.72 -36.84
CA ALA A 45 18.96 1.97 -35.74
C ALA A 45 18.39 0.62 -36.24
N TYR A 46 17.78 0.62 -37.42
CA TYR A 46 17.25 -0.59 -38.03
C TYR A 46 18.35 -1.64 -38.29
N ASN A 47 19.55 -1.24 -38.74
CA ASN A 47 20.64 -2.18 -38.98
C ASN A 47 21.38 -2.57 -37.67
N ALA A 48 21.50 -1.66 -36.74
CA ALA A 48 22.25 -1.85 -35.48
C ALA A 48 21.51 -2.66 -34.41
N ILE A 49 20.17 -2.61 -34.37
CA ILE A 49 19.37 -3.32 -33.36
C ILE A 49 19.04 -4.70 -33.90
N PRO A 50 19.63 -5.81 -33.38
CA PRO A 50 19.20 -7.16 -33.77
C PRO A 50 17.79 -7.43 -33.24
N ILE A 51 17.05 -8.34 -33.90
CA ILE A 51 15.90 -8.99 -33.25
C ILE A 51 16.52 -9.96 -32.24
N PRO A 52 16.24 -9.83 -30.93
CA PRO A 52 16.64 -10.85 -29.98
C PRO A 52 16.08 -12.20 -30.48
N SER A 53 16.83 -13.28 -30.29
CA SER A 53 16.28 -14.61 -30.61
C SER A 53 15.03 -14.81 -29.74
N ALA A 54 13.85 -14.77 -30.41
CA ALA A 54 12.67 -15.28 -29.75
C ALA A 54 12.96 -16.74 -29.42
N ASN A 55 13.09 -17.07 -28.17
CA ASN A 55 13.00 -18.43 -27.64
C ASN A 55 14.05 -19.48 -28.02
N ALA A 56 15.26 -19.13 -28.45
CA ALA A 56 16.33 -20.13 -28.49
C ALA A 56 17.02 -20.33 -27.12
N ALA A 57 16.70 -19.50 -26.12
CA ALA A 57 17.30 -19.57 -24.78
C ALA A 57 16.28 -19.91 -23.65
N TYR A 58 15.01 -20.03 -23.97
CA TYR A 58 14.02 -20.38 -22.96
C TYR A 58 13.50 -21.81 -23.20
N GLU A 59 14.25 -22.79 -22.77
CA GLU A 59 13.63 -23.90 -22.07
C GLU A 59 13.07 -23.26 -20.79
N LYS A 60 11.80 -22.81 -20.85
CA LYS A 60 11.18 -22.00 -19.82
C LYS A 60 11.08 -22.82 -18.55
N GLU A 61 11.94 -22.50 -17.59
CA GLU A 61 11.92 -23.11 -16.29
C GLU A 61 11.08 -22.27 -15.32
N THR A 62 10.24 -22.93 -14.55
CA THR A 62 9.44 -22.30 -13.50
C THR A 62 10.34 -21.61 -12.49
N SER A 63 10.06 -20.35 -12.20
CA SER A 63 10.72 -19.64 -11.10
C SER A 63 9.99 -19.88 -9.79
N PHE A 64 10.72 -20.29 -8.77
CA PHE A 64 10.18 -20.65 -7.47
C PHE A 64 10.42 -19.54 -6.45
N VAL A 65 9.39 -19.25 -5.66
CA VAL A 65 9.44 -18.32 -4.55
C VAL A 65 9.35 -19.08 -3.24
N TYR A 66 10.30 -18.85 -2.36
CA TYR A 66 10.41 -19.53 -1.08
C TYR A 66 10.23 -18.58 0.09
N TYR A 67 9.66 -19.09 1.17
CA TYR A 67 9.74 -18.44 2.47
C TYR A 67 11.18 -18.30 2.93
N ARG A 68 11.41 -17.52 3.99
CA ARG A 68 12.71 -17.33 4.63
C ARG A 68 13.39 -18.66 4.89
N GLY A 69 14.69 -18.73 4.52
CA GLY A 69 15.49 -19.96 4.61
C GLY A 69 15.47 -20.83 3.36
N GLY A 70 14.67 -20.50 2.34
CA GLY A 70 14.76 -21.11 1.00
C GLY A 70 14.33 -22.59 0.91
N LYS A 71 13.60 -23.11 1.91
CA LYS A 71 13.16 -24.52 1.96
C LYS A 71 11.69 -24.71 1.65
N ASP A 72 10.82 -23.92 2.28
CA ASP A 72 9.39 -24.01 2.09
C ASP A 72 8.97 -23.11 0.92
N GLU A 73 8.24 -23.69 -0.04
CA GLU A 73 7.72 -22.95 -1.18
C GLU A 73 6.56 -22.05 -0.74
N LEU A 74 6.66 -20.75 -1.06
CA LEU A 74 5.56 -19.80 -0.96
C LEU A 74 4.66 -19.91 -2.20
N GLY A 75 5.27 -19.99 -3.38
CA GLY A 75 4.58 -20.08 -4.65
C GLY A 75 5.56 -20.07 -5.81
N ARG A 76 5.04 -19.84 -7.02
CA ARG A 76 5.86 -19.89 -8.22
C ARG A 76 5.34 -18.96 -9.31
N TYR A 77 6.25 -18.46 -10.14
CA TYR A 77 5.95 -17.82 -11.41
C TYR A 77 6.21 -18.83 -12.51
N ILE A 78 5.23 -19.03 -13.36
CA ILE A 78 5.29 -20.02 -14.46
C ILE A 78 5.19 -19.23 -15.75
N ALA A 79 6.11 -19.51 -16.68
CA ALA A 79 5.98 -19.00 -18.02
C ALA A 79 4.80 -19.70 -18.73
N ASP A 80 4.03 -18.92 -19.46
CA ASP A 80 2.80 -19.35 -20.16
C ASP A 80 2.94 -20.56 -21.08
N SER A 81 4.15 -21.00 -21.41
CA SER A 81 4.37 -22.13 -22.31
C SER A 81 4.28 -23.50 -21.66
N GLN A 82 4.12 -23.59 -20.34
CA GLN A 82 3.93 -24.89 -19.67
C GLN A 82 2.46 -25.26 -19.43
N ASP A 83 1.56 -24.28 -19.30
CA ASP A 83 0.13 -24.50 -19.51
C ASP A 83 -0.14 -24.37 -21.02
N ARG A 84 -0.17 -25.52 -21.71
CA ARG A 84 -0.19 -25.64 -23.18
C ARG A 84 -1.54 -25.26 -23.79
N ASP A 85 -2.12 -24.14 -23.42
CA ASP A 85 -3.36 -23.63 -23.99
C ASP A 85 -3.10 -22.50 -25.00
N SER A 86 -1.91 -22.46 -25.62
CA SER A 86 -1.65 -21.57 -26.76
C SER A 86 -2.50 -22.04 -27.95
N LEU A 87 -3.50 -21.25 -28.29
CA LEU A 87 -4.38 -21.56 -29.41
C LEU A 87 -3.74 -21.16 -30.76
N PRO A 88 -3.71 -22.02 -31.75
CA PRO A 88 -3.45 -21.61 -33.12
C PRO A 88 -4.40 -20.50 -33.56
N TYR A 89 -3.97 -19.67 -34.51
CA TYR A 89 -4.79 -18.51 -34.95
C TYR A 89 -6.23 -18.92 -35.33
N ASP A 90 -6.39 -20.06 -36.00
CA ASP A 90 -7.70 -20.54 -36.46
C ASP A 90 -8.60 -21.03 -35.31
N GLU A 91 -8.02 -21.39 -34.17
CA GLU A 91 -8.76 -21.82 -32.98
C GLU A 91 -9.15 -20.64 -32.05
N ILE A 92 -8.52 -19.47 -32.19
CA ILE A 92 -8.93 -18.25 -31.49
C ILE A 92 -10.24 -17.74 -32.10
N PRO A 93 -11.31 -17.52 -31.32
CA PRO A 93 -12.59 -17.05 -31.86
C PRO A 93 -12.45 -15.74 -32.64
N GLN A 94 -13.16 -15.62 -33.76
CA GLN A 94 -13.13 -14.41 -34.57
C GLN A 94 -13.58 -13.18 -33.78
N LEU A 95 -14.61 -13.34 -32.92
CA LEU A 95 -15.07 -12.26 -32.03
C LEU A 95 -13.98 -11.72 -31.10
N MET A 96 -13.09 -12.60 -30.61
CA MET A 96 -11.97 -12.16 -29.76
C MET A 96 -10.89 -11.42 -30.55
N LYS A 97 -10.55 -11.92 -31.71
CA LYS A 97 -9.60 -11.26 -32.66
C LYS A 97 -10.09 -9.87 -33.02
N ASP A 98 -11.36 -9.76 -33.38
CA ASP A 98 -12.00 -8.50 -33.77
C ASP A 98 -12.10 -7.53 -32.57
N ALA A 99 -12.46 -8.02 -31.37
CA ALA A 99 -12.53 -7.22 -30.17
C ALA A 99 -11.16 -6.64 -29.77
N ALA A 100 -10.10 -7.45 -29.83
CA ALA A 100 -8.74 -7.01 -29.52
C ALA A 100 -8.25 -5.95 -30.52
N VAL A 101 -8.46 -6.16 -31.82
CA VAL A 101 -8.11 -5.19 -32.86
C VAL A 101 -8.92 -3.89 -32.71
N ALA A 102 -10.22 -3.99 -32.42
CA ALA A 102 -11.10 -2.83 -32.24
C ALA A 102 -10.74 -2.02 -30.96
N ALA A 103 -10.25 -2.71 -29.92
CA ALA A 103 -9.86 -2.12 -28.65
C ALA A 103 -8.49 -1.43 -28.71
N GLU A 104 -7.49 -2.12 -29.29
CA GLU A 104 -6.06 -1.77 -29.13
C GLU A 104 -5.43 -1.18 -30.38
N ASP A 105 -5.78 -1.67 -31.58
CA ASP A 105 -5.14 -1.22 -32.83
C ASP A 105 -6.08 -1.34 -34.04
N ARG A 106 -6.92 -0.35 -34.27
CA ARG A 106 -7.88 -0.33 -35.39
C ARG A 106 -7.23 -0.36 -36.78
N THR A 107 -5.93 -0.08 -36.85
CA THR A 107 -5.15 -0.08 -38.09
C THR A 107 -4.31 -1.34 -38.24
N PHE A 108 -4.45 -2.31 -37.36
CA PHE A 108 -3.59 -3.49 -37.26
C PHE A 108 -3.37 -4.18 -38.60
N TRP A 109 -4.43 -4.45 -39.34
CA TRP A 109 -4.35 -5.15 -40.63
C TRP A 109 -3.64 -4.36 -41.74
N THR A 110 -3.54 -3.04 -41.59
CA THR A 110 -3.00 -2.13 -42.62
C THR A 110 -1.69 -1.44 -42.26
N ASN A 111 -1.37 -1.38 -40.96
CA ASN A 111 -0.12 -0.75 -40.50
C ASN A 111 1.09 -1.67 -40.69
N SER A 112 2.30 -1.11 -40.69
CA SER A 112 3.57 -1.84 -40.85
C SER A 112 4.23 -2.17 -39.50
N GLY A 113 3.45 -2.39 -38.44
CA GLY A 113 3.92 -2.66 -37.08
C GLY A 113 4.00 -1.42 -36.20
N ILE A 114 3.92 -0.20 -36.77
CA ILE A 114 3.83 1.06 -36.07
C ILE A 114 2.73 1.93 -36.70
N ASP A 115 2.01 2.71 -35.90
CA ASP A 115 1.05 3.73 -36.38
C ASP A 115 1.64 5.15 -36.23
N ILE A 116 2.33 5.61 -37.26
CA ILE A 116 2.95 6.94 -37.31
C ILE A 116 1.88 8.05 -37.15
N LYS A 117 0.68 7.86 -37.74
CA LYS A 117 -0.41 8.83 -37.64
C LYS A 117 -0.97 8.90 -36.21
N GLY A 118 -1.08 7.74 -35.56
CA GLY A 118 -1.46 7.63 -34.16
C GLY A 118 -0.45 8.31 -33.21
N ILE A 119 0.84 8.13 -33.46
CA ILE A 119 1.91 8.79 -32.68
C ILE A 119 1.81 10.31 -32.81
N VAL A 120 1.66 10.84 -34.04
CA VAL A 120 1.51 12.30 -34.26
C VAL A 120 0.25 12.82 -33.55
N ARG A 121 -0.86 12.09 -33.65
CA ARG A 121 -2.13 12.46 -32.98
C ARG A 121 -1.96 12.48 -31.45
N ALA A 122 -1.30 11.47 -30.88
CA ALA A 122 -1.05 11.40 -29.43
C ALA A 122 -0.18 12.57 -28.95
N VAL A 123 0.87 12.94 -29.67
CA VAL A 123 1.73 14.08 -29.34
C VAL A 123 0.94 15.39 -29.37
N VAL A 124 0.06 15.58 -30.36
CA VAL A 124 -0.79 16.78 -30.44
C VAL A 124 -1.81 16.80 -29.29
N ASN A 125 -2.49 15.68 -29.01
CA ASN A 125 -3.51 15.63 -27.95
C ASN A 125 -2.89 15.81 -26.55
N ASN A 126 -1.75 15.23 -26.27
CA ASN A 126 -1.05 15.38 -24.99
C ASN A 126 -0.57 16.82 -24.74
N ASN A 127 -0.26 17.58 -25.79
CA ASN A 127 0.13 19.00 -25.67
C ASN A 127 -1.07 19.96 -25.63
N THR A 128 -2.28 19.52 -25.99
CA THR A 128 -3.48 20.37 -26.05
C THR A 128 -4.52 20.07 -24.95
N GLY A 129 -4.15 19.25 -23.93
CA GLY A 129 -5.05 18.91 -22.82
C GLY A 129 -6.19 17.95 -23.21
N GLY A 130 -6.08 17.26 -24.33
CA GLY A 130 -7.04 16.24 -24.75
C GLY A 130 -6.84 14.91 -24.01
N ALA A 131 -7.88 14.05 -24.04
CA ALA A 131 -7.84 12.72 -23.42
C ALA A 131 -6.60 11.92 -23.87
N GLN A 132 -5.89 11.32 -22.92
CA GLN A 132 -4.71 10.48 -23.17
C GLN A 132 -5.11 9.33 -24.09
N SER A 133 -4.62 9.31 -25.32
CA SER A 133 -4.87 8.23 -26.26
C SER A 133 -3.63 7.36 -26.42
N GLY A 134 -3.76 6.05 -26.22
CA GLY A 134 -2.71 5.07 -26.49
C GLY A 134 -2.33 5.07 -27.96
N ALA A 135 -1.03 5.21 -28.25
CA ALA A 135 -0.48 5.24 -29.62
C ALA A 135 0.30 3.96 -29.96
N SER A 136 0.30 2.94 -29.10
CA SER A 136 1.03 1.68 -29.30
C SER A 136 0.16 0.70 -30.10
N THR A 137 0.75 0.08 -31.14
CA THR A 137 0.09 -0.97 -31.94
C THR A 137 0.13 -2.31 -31.22
N ILE A 138 -0.72 -3.27 -31.64
CA ILE A 138 -0.65 -4.68 -31.19
C ILE A 138 0.75 -5.26 -31.41
N THR A 139 1.38 -4.97 -32.56
CA THR A 139 2.74 -5.44 -32.86
C THR A 139 3.75 -4.87 -31.85
N GLN A 140 3.62 -3.59 -31.46
CA GLN A 140 4.50 -2.98 -30.46
C GLN A 140 4.26 -3.57 -29.07
N GLN A 141 3.03 -3.86 -28.70
CA GLN A 141 2.71 -4.51 -27.42
C GLN A 141 3.25 -5.96 -27.40
N TYR A 142 3.07 -6.71 -28.49
CA TYR A 142 3.63 -8.05 -28.65
C TYR A 142 5.17 -8.05 -28.53
N VAL A 143 5.85 -7.10 -29.21
CA VAL A 143 7.31 -6.94 -29.12
C VAL A 143 7.73 -6.53 -27.72
N LYS A 144 7.01 -5.61 -27.08
CA LYS A 144 7.26 -5.22 -25.70
C LYS A 144 7.22 -6.43 -24.76
N ASN A 145 6.20 -7.27 -24.90
CA ASN A 145 6.00 -8.41 -24.00
C ASN A 145 7.03 -9.54 -24.23
N LEU A 146 7.49 -9.75 -25.48
CA LEU A 146 8.39 -10.86 -25.80
C LEU A 146 9.89 -10.52 -25.80
N TYR A 147 10.24 -9.26 -26.04
CA TYR A 147 11.63 -8.92 -26.39
C TYR A 147 12.22 -7.75 -25.60
N LEU A 148 11.46 -7.06 -24.73
CA LEU A 148 11.92 -5.82 -24.10
C LEU A 148 11.61 -5.79 -22.61
N THR A 149 12.55 -5.19 -21.83
CA THR A 149 12.36 -4.87 -20.41
C THR A 149 11.29 -3.81 -20.22
N GLN A 150 10.64 -3.77 -19.04
CA GLN A 150 9.55 -2.84 -18.69
C GLN A 150 10.00 -1.40 -18.43
N GLU A 151 11.28 -1.08 -18.60
CA GLU A 151 11.79 0.29 -18.39
C GLU A 151 11.09 1.33 -19.27
N ARG A 152 10.66 2.43 -18.67
CA ARG A 152 10.04 3.56 -19.39
C ARG A 152 11.08 4.53 -19.94
N THR A 153 12.00 4.07 -20.80
CA THR A 153 13.02 4.89 -21.40
C THR A 153 12.75 5.20 -22.89
N TYR A 154 13.21 6.35 -23.37
CA TYR A 154 13.10 6.69 -24.79
C TYR A 154 13.89 5.69 -25.66
N THR A 155 15.01 5.19 -25.16
CA THR A 155 15.86 4.20 -25.84
C THR A 155 15.10 2.89 -26.06
N ARG A 156 14.37 2.41 -25.04
CA ARG A 156 13.51 1.24 -25.16
C ARG A 156 12.39 1.47 -26.19
N LYS A 157 11.73 2.65 -26.16
CA LYS A 157 10.65 2.94 -27.12
C LYS A 157 11.13 2.98 -28.57
N VAL A 158 12.39 3.40 -28.80
CA VAL A 158 13.02 3.31 -30.13
C VAL A 158 13.31 1.85 -30.51
N LYS A 159 13.85 1.04 -29.60
CA LYS A 159 14.06 -0.40 -29.81
C LYS A 159 12.75 -1.11 -30.14
N GLU A 160 11.70 -0.87 -29.36
CA GLU A 160 10.35 -1.40 -29.60
C GLU A 160 9.85 -1.09 -31.01
N ALA A 161 9.92 0.17 -31.43
CA ALA A 161 9.48 0.57 -32.76
C ALA A 161 10.30 -0.11 -33.88
N VAL A 162 11.63 -0.20 -33.73
CA VAL A 162 12.52 -0.84 -34.72
C VAL A 162 12.26 -2.35 -34.81
N ILE A 163 12.15 -3.03 -33.65
CA ILE A 163 11.88 -4.48 -33.64
C ILE A 163 10.47 -4.75 -34.17
N SER A 164 9.46 -3.92 -33.86
CA SER A 164 8.11 -4.04 -34.42
C SER A 164 8.06 -3.95 -35.94
N LEU A 165 8.84 -3.04 -36.53
CA LEU A 165 9.01 -2.95 -37.98
C LEU A 165 9.65 -4.21 -38.58
N LYS A 166 10.62 -4.82 -37.88
CA LYS A 166 11.28 -6.05 -38.33
C LYS A 166 10.35 -7.26 -38.22
N ILE A 167 9.69 -7.42 -37.09
CA ILE A 167 8.74 -8.52 -36.84
C ILE A 167 7.57 -8.47 -37.84
N SER A 168 7.01 -7.28 -38.10
CA SER A 168 5.93 -7.08 -39.08
C SER A 168 6.32 -7.43 -40.52
N ARG A 169 7.61 -7.56 -40.82
CA ARG A 169 8.12 -8.03 -42.15
C ARG A 169 8.42 -9.52 -42.18
N GLN A 170 8.65 -10.13 -41.02
CA GLN A 170 9.06 -11.54 -40.92
C GLN A 170 7.92 -12.47 -40.58
N LYS A 171 6.89 -11.99 -39.87
CA LYS A 171 5.71 -12.76 -39.45
C LYS A 171 4.46 -12.24 -40.14
N SER A 172 3.50 -13.11 -40.35
CA SER A 172 2.18 -12.71 -40.83
C SER A 172 1.42 -11.90 -39.77
N LYS A 173 0.39 -11.15 -40.14
CA LYS A 173 -0.46 -10.44 -39.20
C LYS A 173 -1.22 -11.41 -38.30
N GLU A 174 -1.59 -12.55 -38.83
CA GLU A 174 -2.23 -13.65 -38.12
C GLU A 174 -1.32 -14.20 -37.03
N ASP A 175 -0.04 -14.47 -37.33
CA ASP A 175 0.93 -14.98 -36.36
C ASP A 175 1.19 -13.96 -35.24
N ILE A 176 1.24 -12.66 -35.61
CA ILE A 176 1.44 -11.59 -34.61
C ILE A 176 0.23 -11.48 -33.69
N LEU A 177 -0.99 -11.55 -34.22
CA LEU A 177 -2.21 -11.44 -33.42
C LEU A 177 -2.40 -12.68 -32.53
N ALA A 178 -2.16 -13.87 -33.07
CA ALA A 178 -2.19 -15.10 -32.27
C ALA A 178 -1.14 -15.08 -31.16
N GLY A 179 0.10 -14.69 -31.50
CA GLY A 179 1.16 -14.55 -30.50
C GLY A 179 0.81 -13.53 -29.42
N TYR A 180 0.24 -12.39 -29.78
CA TYR A 180 -0.22 -11.37 -28.83
C TYR A 180 -1.30 -11.92 -27.90
N LEU A 181 -2.38 -12.49 -28.46
CA LEU A 181 -3.52 -13.01 -27.68
C LEU A 181 -3.17 -14.21 -26.79
N ASN A 182 -2.12 -14.96 -27.14
CA ASN A 182 -1.64 -16.08 -26.33
C ASN A 182 -0.65 -15.66 -25.23
N THR A 183 -0.11 -14.43 -25.27
CA THR A 183 0.96 -14.01 -24.36
C THR A 183 0.62 -12.81 -23.49
N ILE A 184 -0.42 -12.05 -23.82
CA ILE A 184 -0.80 -10.86 -23.06
C ILE A 184 -1.47 -11.24 -21.74
N TYR A 185 -1.20 -10.44 -20.70
CA TYR A 185 -1.82 -10.58 -19.40
C TYR A 185 -3.23 -9.99 -19.38
N PHE A 186 -4.20 -10.75 -18.86
CA PHE A 186 -5.60 -10.37 -18.76
C PHE A 186 -6.08 -10.11 -17.32
N GLY A 187 -5.21 -10.14 -16.33
CA GLY A 187 -5.62 -10.11 -14.92
C GLY A 187 -5.85 -11.51 -14.34
N ARG A 188 -6.15 -11.61 -13.05
CA ARG A 188 -6.42 -12.87 -12.32
C ARG A 188 -5.33 -13.94 -12.49
N GLY A 189 -4.08 -13.51 -12.75
CA GLY A 189 -3.00 -14.45 -13.07
C GLY A 189 -3.13 -15.15 -14.42
N ALA A 190 -4.06 -14.72 -15.28
CA ALA A 190 -4.32 -15.32 -16.57
C ALA A 190 -3.50 -14.64 -17.68
N TYR A 191 -2.60 -15.37 -18.28
CA TYR A 191 -1.87 -15.00 -19.47
C TYR A 191 -2.41 -15.80 -20.66
N GLY A 192 -2.70 -15.12 -21.76
CA GLY A 192 -3.31 -15.74 -22.93
C GLY A 192 -4.83 -15.84 -22.82
N VAL A 193 -5.47 -15.87 -24.00
CA VAL A 193 -6.94 -15.81 -24.15
C VAL A 193 -7.65 -17.03 -23.59
N GLU A 194 -7.06 -18.23 -23.69
CA GLU A 194 -7.66 -19.47 -23.17
C GLU A 194 -7.68 -19.43 -21.63
N ALA A 195 -6.56 -19.11 -21.01
CA ALA A 195 -6.47 -18.94 -19.55
C ALA A 195 -7.42 -17.86 -19.06
N ALA A 196 -7.50 -16.72 -19.76
CA ALA A 196 -8.42 -15.64 -19.43
C ALA A 196 -9.89 -16.06 -19.53
N SER A 197 -10.27 -16.80 -20.58
CA SER A 197 -11.63 -17.32 -20.74
C SER A 197 -12.03 -18.23 -19.58
N ASN A 198 -11.12 -19.09 -19.16
CA ASN A 198 -11.32 -19.98 -18.02
C ASN A 198 -11.39 -19.19 -16.67
N ALA A 199 -10.53 -18.19 -16.48
CA ALA A 199 -10.47 -17.40 -15.25
C ALA A 199 -11.70 -16.51 -15.06
N TYR A 200 -12.23 -15.93 -16.13
CA TYR A 200 -13.35 -14.99 -16.07
C TYR A 200 -14.70 -15.62 -16.30
N PHE A 201 -14.80 -16.72 -17.09
CA PHE A 201 -16.08 -17.26 -17.55
C PHE A 201 -16.24 -18.78 -17.40
N ASP A 202 -15.24 -19.48 -16.88
CA ASP A 202 -15.24 -20.93 -16.66
C ASP A 202 -15.55 -21.75 -17.94
N LYS A 203 -14.94 -21.37 -19.04
CA LYS A 203 -15.12 -22.03 -20.33
C LYS A 203 -13.95 -21.82 -21.29
N PRO A 204 -13.77 -22.71 -22.28
CA PRO A 204 -12.77 -22.53 -23.32
C PRO A 204 -13.01 -21.27 -24.14
N ALA A 205 -11.93 -20.61 -24.60
CA ALA A 205 -11.99 -19.41 -25.43
C ALA A 205 -12.82 -19.60 -26.69
N ALA A 206 -12.83 -20.79 -27.28
CA ALA A 206 -13.65 -21.13 -28.44
C ALA A 206 -15.16 -20.92 -28.26
N LYS A 207 -15.63 -20.80 -27.00
CA LYS A 207 -17.05 -20.59 -26.64
C LYS A 207 -17.35 -19.16 -26.21
N LEU A 208 -16.42 -18.23 -26.35
CA LEU A 208 -16.64 -16.82 -25.99
C LEU A 208 -17.76 -16.21 -26.83
N THR A 209 -18.69 -15.55 -26.13
CA THR A 209 -19.72 -14.71 -26.73
C THR A 209 -19.17 -13.35 -27.10
N LEU A 210 -19.91 -12.55 -27.87
CA LEU A 210 -19.55 -11.17 -28.18
C LEU A 210 -19.29 -10.33 -26.89
N GLN A 211 -20.16 -10.46 -25.89
CA GLN A 211 -20.04 -9.74 -24.63
C GLN A 211 -18.75 -10.12 -23.88
N GLU A 212 -18.43 -11.40 -23.83
CA GLU A 212 -17.25 -11.90 -23.12
C GLU A 212 -15.96 -11.54 -23.87
N ALA A 213 -15.91 -11.69 -25.17
CA ALA A 213 -14.76 -11.30 -26.00
C ALA A 213 -14.50 -9.78 -25.89
N ALA A 214 -15.55 -8.95 -25.97
CA ALA A 214 -15.43 -7.51 -25.80
C ALA A 214 -15.01 -7.11 -24.37
N THR A 215 -15.42 -7.89 -23.37
CA THR A 215 -15.00 -7.67 -21.97
C THR A 215 -13.51 -7.99 -21.79
N LEU A 216 -13.02 -9.14 -22.26
CA LEU A 216 -11.61 -9.47 -22.21
C LEU A 216 -10.75 -8.43 -22.94
N ALA A 217 -11.20 -7.99 -24.12
CA ALA A 217 -10.52 -6.93 -24.87
C ALA A 217 -10.54 -5.57 -24.13
N ALA A 218 -11.57 -5.29 -23.35
CA ALA A 218 -11.64 -4.08 -22.52
C ALA A 218 -10.65 -4.15 -21.35
N ILE A 219 -10.52 -5.30 -20.71
CA ILE A 219 -9.62 -5.55 -19.58
C ILE A 219 -8.15 -5.39 -19.99
N LEU A 220 -7.76 -5.67 -21.22
CA LEU A 220 -6.38 -5.50 -21.71
C LEU A 220 -5.80 -4.09 -21.49
N ASN A 221 -6.67 -3.07 -21.42
CA ASN A 221 -6.22 -1.70 -21.20
C ASN A 221 -5.55 -1.48 -19.84
N ASP A 222 -6.10 -2.09 -18.80
CA ASP A 222 -5.55 -2.11 -17.44
C ASP A 222 -6.10 -3.34 -16.70
N PRO A 223 -5.43 -4.49 -16.80
CA PRO A 223 -5.96 -5.76 -16.30
C PRO A 223 -6.16 -5.83 -14.79
N ASN A 224 -5.43 -5.02 -14.03
CA ASN A 224 -5.55 -5.01 -12.59
C ASN A 224 -6.69 -4.09 -12.13
N ASP A 225 -6.78 -2.89 -12.69
CA ASP A 225 -7.76 -1.89 -12.24
C ASP A 225 -9.16 -2.10 -12.86
N LEU A 226 -9.26 -2.86 -13.95
CA LEU A 226 -10.52 -3.18 -14.62
C LEU A 226 -11.10 -4.56 -14.26
N ASP A 227 -10.50 -5.28 -13.30
CA ASP A 227 -11.11 -6.53 -12.81
C ASP A 227 -12.41 -6.20 -12.05
N PRO A 228 -13.58 -6.78 -12.44
CA PRO A 228 -14.84 -6.52 -11.77
C PRO A 228 -14.89 -6.99 -10.31
N SER A 229 -13.96 -7.83 -9.86
CA SER A 229 -13.84 -8.21 -8.45
C SER A 229 -13.28 -7.10 -7.55
N ASN A 230 -12.74 -6.01 -8.13
CA ASN A 230 -12.24 -4.86 -7.38
C ASN A 230 -13.33 -3.85 -6.97
N GLY A 231 -14.61 -4.21 -7.09
CA GLY A 231 -15.72 -3.39 -6.62
C GLY A 231 -16.40 -2.51 -7.68
N GLU A 232 -17.31 -1.66 -7.25
CA GLU A 232 -18.24 -0.91 -8.12
C GLU A 232 -17.53 0.09 -9.04
N GLU A 233 -16.44 0.70 -8.57
CA GLU A 233 -15.67 1.65 -9.39
C GLU A 233 -15.00 0.93 -10.56
N ALA A 234 -14.39 -0.25 -10.32
CA ALA A 234 -13.82 -1.09 -11.36
C ALA A 234 -14.87 -1.56 -12.36
N VAL A 235 -16.05 -1.98 -11.89
CA VAL A 235 -17.19 -2.35 -12.74
C VAL A 235 -17.64 -1.16 -13.59
N THR A 236 -17.71 0.04 -13.03
CA THR A 236 -18.07 1.27 -13.75
C THR A 236 -17.05 1.61 -14.83
N ALA A 237 -15.76 1.57 -14.50
CA ALA A 237 -14.67 1.83 -15.43
C ALA A 237 -14.63 0.76 -16.55
N LEU A 238 -14.76 -0.52 -16.19
CA LEU A 238 -14.88 -1.62 -17.14
C LEU A 238 -16.06 -1.45 -18.06
N THR A 239 -17.25 -1.08 -17.55
CA THR A 239 -18.45 -0.85 -18.35
C THR A 239 -18.22 0.24 -19.39
N GLY A 240 -17.56 1.33 -19.02
CA GLY A 240 -17.18 2.40 -19.93
C GLY A 240 -16.27 1.91 -21.06
N ARG A 241 -15.22 1.16 -20.71
CA ARG A 241 -14.26 0.61 -21.68
C ARG A 241 -14.90 -0.49 -22.56
N TYR A 242 -15.70 -1.35 -21.99
CA TYR A 242 -16.47 -2.38 -22.69
C TYR A 242 -17.38 -1.79 -23.79
N ARG A 243 -18.17 -0.75 -23.45
CA ARG A 243 -19.01 -0.04 -24.42
C ARG A 243 -18.18 0.60 -25.52
N TYR A 244 -17.00 1.13 -25.20
CA TYR A 244 -16.07 1.65 -26.19
C TYR A 244 -15.60 0.57 -27.18
N VAL A 245 -15.29 -0.64 -26.69
CA VAL A 245 -14.86 -1.79 -27.54
C VAL A 245 -15.99 -2.16 -28.49
N ILE A 246 -17.22 -2.39 -28.00
CA ILE A 246 -18.36 -2.75 -28.84
C ILE A 246 -18.67 -1.67 -29.88
N ASN A 247 -18.68 -0.39 -29.48
CA ASN A 247 -18.87 0.72 -30.41
C ASN A 247 -17.77 0.75 -31.49
N SER A 248 -16.56 0.34 -31.14
CA SER A 248 -15.45 0.26 -32.10
C SER A 248 -15.64 -0.90 -33.08
N MET A 249 -16.09 -2.08 -32.59
CA MET A 249 -16.39 -3.23 -33.44
C MET A 249 -17.51 -2.92 -34.45
N VAL A 250 -18.59 -2.28 -33.99
CA VAL A 250 -19.67 -1.84 -34.88
C VAL A 250 -19.17 -0.82 -35.91
N LYS A 251 -18.36 0.15 -35.52
CA LYS A 251 -17.81 1.18 -36.42
C LYS A 251 -16.85 0.59 -37.48
N LEU A 252 -16.26 -0.56 -37.20
CA LEU A 252 -15.34 -1.29 -38.11
C LEU A 252 -16.07 -2.40 -38.89
N ASP A 253 -17.40 -2.43 -38.85
CA ASP A 253 -18.25 -3.44 -39.51
C ASP A 253 -17.89 -4.89 -39.09
N MET A 254 -17.35 -5.10 -37.89
CA MET A 254 -17.04 -6.41 -37.32
C MET A 254 -18.24 -7.05 -36.61
N VAL A 255 -19.22 -6.24 -36.22
CA VAL A 255 -20.48 -6.66 -35.57
C VAL A 255 -21.61 -5.78 -36.07
N ASP A 256 -22.78 -6.41 -36.32
CA ASP A 256 -23.98 -5.68 -36.70
C ASP A 256 -24.42 -4.68 -35.60
N ALA A 257 -24.94 -3.52 -36.04
CA ALA A 257 -25.34 -2.46 -35.10
C ALA A 257 -26.41 -2.93 -34.10
N ALA A 258 -27.35 -3.80 -34.53
CA ALA A 258 -28.40 -4.32 -33.65
C ALA A 258 -27.82 -5.25 -32.56
N ASP A 259 -26.88 -6.13 -32.92
CA ASP A 259 -26.20 -7.01 -31.96
C ASP A 259 -25.29 -6.22 -31.03
N GLY A 260 -24.61 -5.19 -31.54
CA GLY A 260 -23.84 -4.26 -30.73
C GLY A 260 -24.68 -3.54 -29.68
N GLU A 261 -25.86 -3.01 -30.05
CA GLU A 261 -26.76 -2.37 -29.10
C GLU A 261 -27.28 -3.32 -28.02
N LYS A 262 -27.62 -4.56 -28.42
CA LYS A 262 -28.04 -5.60 -27.49
C LYS A 262 -26.92 -5.98 -26.52
N ALA A 263 -25.70 -6.12 -27.01
CA ALA A 263 -24.55 -6.48 -26.18
C ALA A 263 -24.22 -5.40 -25.14
N LYS A 264 -24.33 -4.10 -25.49
CA LYS A 264 -24.05 -2.98 -24.58
C LYS A 264 -25.01 -2.84 -23.39
N ALA A 265 -26.12 -3.59 -23.37
CA ALA A 265 -27.12 -3.49 -22.31
C ALA A 265 -26.58 -3.89 -20.93
N SER A 266 -25.70 -4.89 -20.86
CA SER A 266 -25.09 -5.37 -19.62
C SER A 266 -23.74 -6.02 -19.87
N LEU A 267 -22.86 -6.00 -18.87
CA LEU A 267 -21.69 -6.88 -18.83
C LEU A 267 -22.12 -8.35 -18.75
N PRO A 268 -21.28 -9.30 -19.20
CA PRO A 268 -21.52 -10.72 -18.99
C PRO A 268 -21.44 -11.08 -17.51
N LYS A 269 -21.93 -12.27 -17.16
CA LYS A 269 -21.72 -12.82 -15.81
C LYS A 269 -20.28 -13.29 -15.67
N PHE A 270 -19.66 -12.95 -14.55
CA PHE A 270 -18.31 -13.37 -14.23
C PHE A 270 -18.33 -14.60 -13.31
N LYS A 271 -17.34 -15.47 -13.48
CA LYS A 271 -16.99 -16.50 -12.50
C LYS A 271 -16.45 -15.83 -11.25
N LYS A 272 -16.88 -16.27 -10.07
CA LYS A 272 -16.19 -15.88 -8.84
C LYS A 272 -14.78 -16.48 -8.85
N PRO A 273 -13.75 -15.72 -8.46
CA PRO A 273 -12.42 -16.27 -8.31
C PRO A 273 -12.42 -17.50 -7.39
N SER A 274 -11.52 -18.45 -7.62
CA SER A 274 -11.43 -19.67 -6.82
C SER A 274 -10.25 -19.54 -5.87
N SER A 275 -10.47 -19.77 -4.57
CA SER A 275 -9.42 -19.76 -3.54
C SER A 275 -8.37 -20.88 -3.71
N ASP A 276 -8.70 -21.94 -4.44
CA ASP A 276 -7.77 -23.05 -4.74
C ASP A 276 -6.75 -22.72 -5.83
N SER A 277 -6.78 -21.51 -6.37
CA SER A 277 -5.83 -21.12 -7.41
C SER A 277 -4.43 -20.86 -6.85
N ARG A 278 -3.44 -20.89 -7.74
CA ARG A 278 -2.04 -20.53 -7.47
C ARG A 278 -1.86 -19.18 -6.77
N TYR A 279 -2.79 -18.24 -7.01
CA TYR A 279 -2.79 -16.88 -6.46
C TYR A 279 -3.89 -16.64 -5.40
N GLY A 280 -4.61 -17.68 -4.96
CA GLY A 280 -5.67 -17.52 -3.95
C GLY A 280 -5.16 -17.07 -2.60
N GLY A 281 -6.00 -16.36 -1.85
CA GLY A 281 -5.73 -15.88 -0.48
C GLY A 281 -4.53 -14.93 -0.40
N GLN A 282 -3.81 -14.97 0.73
CA GLN A 282 -2.64 -14.13 1.00
C GLN A 282 -1.47 -14.41 0.06
N LYS A 283 -1.41 -15.61 -0.52
CA LYS A 283 -0.35 -16.01 -1.43
C LYS A 283 -0.25 -15.12 -2.67
N GLY A 284 -1.39 -14.73 -3.25
CA GLY A 284 -1.42 -13.84 -4.41
C GLY A 284 -0.86 -12.44 -4.09
N HIS A 285 -1.25 -11.88 -2.94
CA HIS A 285 -0.70 -10.61 -2.46
C HIS A 285 0.81 -10.70 -2.24
N ALA A 286 1.30 -11.81 -1.66
CA ALA A 286 2.73 -12.01 -1.42
C ALA A 286 3.52 -12.13 -2.73
N LEU A 287 3.06 -12.94 -3.68
CA LEU A 287 3.72 -13.09 -4.98
C LEU A 287 3.74 -11.76 -5.76
N LYS A 288 2.64 -11.00 -5.71
CA LYS A 288 2.62 -9.67 -6.35
C LYS A 288 3.63 -8.72 -5.72
N LEU A 289 3.73 -8.68 -4.39
CA LEU A 289 4.67 -7.83 -3.67
C LEU A 289 6.13 -8.20 -3.98
N VAL A 290 6.46 -9.48 -3.98
CA VAL A 290 7.78 -10.01 -4.35
C VAL A 290 8.15 -9.64 -5.79
N ARG A 291 7.21 -9.79 -6.73
CA ARG A 291 7.42 -9.41 -8.13
C ARG A 291 7.68 -7.93 -8.29
N ASP A 292 6.91 -7.08 -7.60
CA ASP A 292 7.06 -5.63 -7.66
C ASP A 292 8.43 -5.17 -7.13
N GLU A 293 8.98 -5.85 -6.13
CA GLU A 293 10.32 -5.59 -5.62
C GLU A 293 11.40 -6.08 -6.58
N LEU A 294 11.28 -7.32 -7.10
CA LEU A 294 12.23 -7.87 -8.09
C LEU A 294 12.43 -6.94 -9.28
N LEU A 295 11.36 -6.35 -9.79
CA LEU A 295 11.41 -5.42 -10.91
C LEU A 295 12.07 -4.06 -10.60
N LYS A 296 12.27 -3.75 -9.32
CA LYS A 296 12.99 -2.55 -8.86
C LYS A 296 14.47 -2.81 -8.60
N LEU A 297 14.85 -4.06 -8.36
CA LEU A 297 16.25 -4.41 -8.10
C LEU A 297 17.12 -4.09 -9.30
N LYS A 298 18.31 -3.60 -9.03
CA LYS A 298 19.28 -3.21 -10.04
C LYS A 298 20.60 -3.95 -9.82
N ASP A 299 21.30 -4.21 -10.90
CA ASP A 299 22.67 -4.71 -10.87
C ASP A 299 23.66 -3.58 -10.49
N GLU A 300 24.94 -3.92 -10.36
CA GLU A 300 26.03 -2.95 -10.06
C GLU A 300 26.18 -1.85 -11.12
N GLN A 301 25.67 -2.05 -12.31
CA GLN A 301 25.69 -1.11 -13.43
C GLN A 301 24.44 -0.21 -13.47
N GLY A 302 23.47 -0.44 -12.55
CA GLY A 302 22.21 0.30 -12.47
C GLY A 302 21.14 -0.16 -13.47
N SER A 303 21.37 -1.29 -14.18
CA SER A 303 20.36 -1.94 -15.03
C SER A 303 19.41 -2.80 -14.19
N PRO A 304 18.16 -3.07 -14.65
CA PRO A 304 17.29 -4.01 -13.96
C PRO A 304 17.99 -5.36 -13.75
N LEU A 305 17.94 -5.86 -12.52
CA LEU A 305 18.55 -7.13 -12.15
C LEU A 305 17.92 -8.30 -12.89
N VAL A 306 16.61 -8.30 -12.99
CA VAL A 306 15.80 -9.32 -13.68
C VAL A 306 14.69 -8.65 -14.47
N THR A 307 14.27 -9.31 -15.54
CA THR A 307 13.15 -8.89 -16.37
C THR A 307 11.88 -9.66 -16.01
N GLU A 308 10.75 -9.17 -16.47
CA GLU A 308 9.44 -9.84 -16.36
C GLU A 308 9.48 -11.27 -16.92
N ASP A 309 10.17 -11.46 -18.04
CA ASP A 309 10.29 -12.77 -18.71
C ASP A 309 11.16 -13.73 -17.90
N GLU A 310 12.24 -13.25 -17.27
CA GLU A 310 13.07 -14.04 -16.38
C GLU A 310 12.34 -14.41 -15.08
N ILE A 311 11.53 -13.50 -14.53
CA ILE A 311 10.68 -13.81 -13.38
C ILE A 311 9.72 -14.94 -13.74
N ASN A 312 9.07 -14.89 -14.90
CA ASN A 312 8.07 -15.88 -15.28
C ASN A 312 8.65 -17.22 -15.76
N GLY A 313 9.83 -17.22 -16.38
CA GLY A 313 10.33 -18.41 -17.09
C GLY A 313 11.84 -18.59 -17.05
N GLY A 314 12.57 -17.88 -16.22
CA GLY A 314 14.05 -17.95 -16.12
C GLY A 314 14.57 -18.95 -15.10
N GLY A 315 13.72 -19.79 -14.49
CA GLY A 315 14.17 -20.80 -13.52
C GLY A 315 14.71 -20.19 -12.23
N LEU A 316 14.31 -18.97 -11.89
CA LEU A 316 14.83 -18.28 -10.71
C LEU A 316 14.42 -19.00 -9.41
N ARG A 317 15.30 -18.98 -8.44
CA ARG A 317 15.05 -19.37 -7.05
C ARG A 317 15.09 -18.12 -6.18
N ILE A 318 13.91 -17.63 -5.79
CA ILE A 318 13.73 -16.37 -5.07
C ILE A 318 13.44 -16.72 -3.62
N THR A 319 14.31 -16.30 -2.71
CA THR A 319 14.08 -16.44 -1.26
C THR A 319 13.58 -15.11 -0.72
N THR A 320 12.49 -15.17 0.04
CA THR A 320 11.87 -13.99 0.66
C THR A 320 12.28 -13.87 2.12
N THR A 321 11.96 -12.72 2.72
CA THR A 321 12.04 -12.47 4.16
C THR A 321 10.82 -13.01 4.91
N LEU A 322 9.73 -13.31 4.20
CA LEU A 322 8.47 -13.80 4.76
C LEU A 322 8.67 -15.13 5.47
N THR A 323 8.06 -15.29 6.63
CA THR A 323 8.04 -16.58 7.32
C THR A 323 6.64 -17.20 7.24
N LYS A 324 6.58 -18.51 7.06
CA LYS A 324 5.30 -19.23 6.98
C LYS A 324 4.49 -19.06 8.27
N LYS A 325 5.19 -19.03 9.43
CA LYS A 325 4.56 -18.80 10.74
C LYS A 325 3.91 -17.43 10.78
N THR A 326 4.65 -16.35 10.48
CA THR A 326 4.13 -14.98 10.58
C THR A 326 2.99 -14.75 9.60
N MET A 327 3.12 -15.20 8.34
CA MET A 327 2.03 -15.07 7.35
C MET A 327 0.73 -15.72 7.85
N ARG A 328 0.84 -16.95 8.39
CA ARG A 328 -0.31 -17.66 8.94
C ARG A 328 -0.88 -16.99 10.18
N THR A 329 -0.02 -16.61 11.14
CA THR A 329 -0.48 -15.97 12.39
C THR A 329 -1.20 -14.65 12.11
N VAL A 330 -0.68 -13.83 11.18
CA VAL A 330 -1.33 -12.55 10.81
C VAL A 330 -2.69 -12.80 10.14
N GLU A 331 -2.79 -13.81 9.27
CA GLU A 331 -4.04 -14.18 8.62
C GLU A 331 -5.07 -14.73 9.62
N GLU A 332 -4.67 -15.65 10.50
CA GLU A 332 -5.52 -16.21 11.56
C GLU A 332 -6.02 -15.11 12.50
N ALA A 333 -5.14 -14.26 13.01
CA ALA A 333 -5.49 -13.16 13.92
C ALA A 333 -6.50 -12.18 13.31
N VAL A 334 -6.30 -11.78 12.05
CA VAL A 334 -7.26 -10.89 11.38
C VAL A 334 -8.61 -11.58 11.20
N ASN A 335 -8.62 -12.86 10.81
CA ASN A 335 -9.87 -13.60 10.60
C ASN A 335 -10.64 -13.86 11.90
N ASP A 336 -9.92 -14.03 13.02
CA ASP A 336 -10.52 -14.30 14.33
C ASP A 336 -11.09 -13.03 14.99
N VAL A 337 -10.40 -11.89 14.81
CA VAL A 337 -10.79 -10.61 15.47
C VAL A 337 -11.71 -9.78 14.60
N ARG A 338 -11.52 -9.79 13.27
CA ARG A 338 -12.34 -9.01 12.36
C ARG A 338 -13.83 -9.28 12.63
N PRO A 339 -14.66 -8.23 12.79
CA PRO A 339 -16.10 -8.42 12.96
C PRO A 339 -16.68 -9.15 11.75
N ASP A 340 -17.47 -10.20 12.03
CA ASP A 340 -18.18 -10.93 10.98
C ASP A 340 -19.42 -10.15 10.50
N ASP A 341 -19.85 -10.44 9.28
CA ASP A 341 -20.95 -9.77 8.57
C ASP A 341 -22.29 -9.81 9.37
N LYS A 342 -22.45 -10.79 10.28
CA LYS A 342 -23.66 -10.99 11.07
C LYS A 342 -23.75 -10.07 12.29
N LYS A 343 -22.62 -9.48 12.71
CA LYS A 343 -22.57 -8.49 13.81
C LYS A 343 -22.67 -7.06 13.31
N ALA A 344 -22.39 -6.84 12.02
CA ALA A 344 -22.44 -5.53 11.40
C ALA A 344 -23.89 -5.19 11.03
N TYR A 345 -24.54 -4.36 11.83
CA TYR A 345 -25.92 -3.93 11.58
C TYR A 345 -25.97 -2.70 10.70
N ILE A 346 -25.88 -2.89 9.39
CA ILE A 346 -26.36 -1.91 8.41
C ILE A 346 -27.10 -2.68 7.32
N GLU A 347 -28.35 -2.26 6.99
CA GLU A 347 -29.07 -2.77 5.84
C GLU A 347 -28.28 -2.52 4.56
N GLY A 348 -27.83 -3.58 3.88
CA GLY A 348 -27.10 -3.55 2.62
C GLY A 348 -25.70 -4.14 2.69
N ASP A 349 -25.10 -4.39 1.54
CA ASP A 349 -23.83 -5.10 1.24
C ASP A 349 -22.55 -4.45 1.84
N VAL A 350 -22.46 -4.26 3.13
CA VAL A 350 -21.45 -3.43 3.78
C VAL A 350 -20.23 -4.20 4.27
N ALA A 351 -20.38 -5.49 4.48
CA ALA A 351 -19.31 -6.34 5.00
C ALA A 351 -18.12 -6.47 4.03
N ASP A 352 -18.41 -6.48 2.74
CA ASP A 352 -17.39 -6.55 1.69
C ASP A 352 -16.55 -5.25 1.57
N GLU A 353 -16.97 -4.17 2.22
CA GLU A 353 -16.28 -2.89 2.23
C GLU A 353 -15.31 -2.71 3.41
N LEU A 354 -15.32 -3.60 4.42
CA LEU A 354 -14.38 -3.52 5.54
C LEU A 354 -13.03 -4.11 5.13
N HIS A 355 -12.03 -3.25 5.15
CA HIS A 355 -10.67 -3.61 4.77
C HIS A 355 -9.75 -3.63 5.99
N VAL A 356 -8.91 -4.65 6.05
CA VAL A 356 -7.85 -4.76 7.05
C VAL A 356 -6.52 -4.87 6.34
N GLY A 357 -5.57 -4.07 6.76
CA GLY A 357 -4.17 -4.19 6.40
C GLY A 357 -3.35 -4.44 7.67
N ALA A 358 -2.53 -5.48 7.68
CA ALA A 358 -1.61 -5.72 8.79
C ALA A 358 -0.22 -6.11 8.28
N ALA A 359 0.84 -5.72 8.99
CA ALA A 359 2.21 -6.05 8.60
C ALA A 359 3.13 -6.13 9.81
N THR A 360 4.01 -7.12 9.80
CA THR A 360 5.05 -7.35 10.83
C THR A 360 6.44 -7.26 10.20
N VAL A 361 7.29 -6.41 10.76
CA VAL A 361 8.64 -6.11 10.30
C VAL A 361 9.64 -6.44 11.41
N ASP A 362 10.79 -6.94 11.03
CA ASP A 362 11.92 -7.15 11.93
C ASP A 362 12.58 -5.82 12.29
N VAL A 363 12.71 -5.54 13.56
CA VAL A 363 13.20 -4.25 14.06
C VAL A 363 14.64 -3.94 13.61
N LYS A 364 15.51 -4.94 13.64
CA LYS A 364 16.95 -4.76 13.37
C LYS A 364 17.29 -4.66 11.89
N THR A 365 16.52 -5.33 11.03
CA THR A 365 16.88 -5.46 9.60
C THR A 365 15.94 -4.75 8.64
N GLY A 366 14.71 -4.38 9.06
CA GLY A 366 13.68 -3.90 8.16
C GLY A 366 12.99 -5.01 7.34
N ALA A 367 13.35 -6.28 7.56
CA ALA A 367 12.80 -7.40 6.80
C ALA A 367 11.30 -7.61 7.08
N LEU A 368 10.47 -7.60 6.03
CA LEU A 368 9.05 -7.91 6.15
C LEU A 368 8.87 -9.39 6.48
N ARG A 369 8.34 -9.71 7.67
CA ARG A 369 8.19 -11.09 8.15
C ARG A 369 6.87 -11.70 7.76
N GLY A 370 5.82 -10.89 7.65
CA GLY A 370 4.49 -11.30 7.23
C GLY A 370 3.53 -10.13 7.14
N PHE A 371 2.41 -10.33 6.48
CA PHE A 371 1.37 -9.31 6.31
C PHE A 371 0.03 -9.94 5.95
N TYR A 372 -1.04 -9.16 6.08
CA TYR A 372 -2.38 -9.44 5.58
C TYR A 372 -2.79 -8.33 4.62
N GLY A 373 -2.98 -8.69 3.35
CA GLY A 373 -3.27 -7.73 2.29
C GLY A 373 -4.75 -7.60 1.92
N GLY A 374 -5.61 -8.42 2.47
CA GLY A 374 -7.04 -8.53 2.13
C GLY A 374 -7.49 -9.99 2.22
N GLN A 375 -8.78 -10.28 2.07
CA GLN A 375 -9.31 -11.65 2.23
C GLN A 375 -8.79 -12.63 1.18
N ASP A 376 -8.92 -12.28 -0.09
CA ASP A 376 -8.42 -13.10 -1.19
C ASP A 376 -7.96 -12.19 -2.34
N TYR A 377 -6.72 -12.41 -2.79
CA TYR A 377 -6.14 -11.70 -3.94
C TYR A 377 -6.97 -11.85 -5.21
N LEU A 378 -7.68 -12.96 -5.37
CA LEU A 378 -8.53 -13.21 -6.54
C LEU A 378 -9.87 -12.48 -6.47
N GLU A 379 -10.32 -12.12 -5.28
CA GLU A 379 -11.50 -11.28 -5.08
C GLU A 379 -11.14 -9.80 -5.19
N SER A 380 -10.02 -9.41 -4.58
CA SER A 380 -9.47 -8.06 -4.70
C SER A 380 -7.95 -8.08 -4.78
N GLN A 381 -7.38 -7.49 -5.83
CA GLN A 381 -5.92 -7.37 -5.99
C GLN A 381 -5.32 -6.22 -5.21
N ILE A 382 -6.14 -5.43 -4.50
CA ILE A 382 -5.68 -4.36 -3.62
C ILE A 382 -5.01 -5.00 -2.41
N ASN A 383 -3.72 -4.73 -2.23
CA ASN A 383 -3.00 -5.13 -1.03
C ASN A 383 -3.09 -4.01 0.00
N TRP A 384 -4.01 -4.13 0.96
CA TRP A 384 -4.25 -3.12 1.99
C TRP A 384 -3.07 -2.94 2.95
N ALA A 385 -2.20 -3.94 3.11
CA ALA A 385 -0.97 -3.79 3.87
C ALA A 385 0.07 -2.89 3.16
N ALA A 386 0.06 -2.89 1.82
CA ALA A 386 0.98 -2.09 0.99
C ALA A 386 0.31 -0.84 0.40
N SER A 387 -1.02 -0.73 0.47
CA SER A 387 -1.78 0.42 0.00
C SER A 387 -1.71 1.56 1.02
N GLY A 388 -1.52 2.78 0.55
CA GLY A 388 -1.53 3.99 1.38
C GLY A 388 -2.87 4.69 1.43
N SER A 389 -3.99 3.99 1.31
CA SER A 389 -5.31 4.61 1.27
C SER A 389 -5.94 4.89 2.63
N THR A 390 -5.30 4.50 3.73
CA THR A 390 -5.83 4.64 5.09
C THR A 390 -5.14 5.78 5.84
N MET A 391 -5.91 6.75 6.33
CA MET A 391 -5.38 7.87 7.11
C MET A 391 -4.74 7.38 8.40
N ALA A 392 -3.54 7.88 8.70
CA ALA A 392 -2.72 7.42 9.82
C ALA A 392 -3.29 7.78 11.21
N GLY A 393 -4.03 8.87 11.32
CA GLY A 393 -4.54 9.34 12.60
C GLY A 393 -3.40 9.61 13.59
N SER A 394 -3.68 9.43 14.86
CA SER A 394 -2.73 9.69 15.96
C SER A 394 -1.45 8.83 15.94
N THR A 395 -1.31 7.86 15.00
CA THR A 395 -0.04 7.13 14.85
C THR A 395 1.10 8.01 14.31
N MET A 396 0.82 9.23 13.85
CA MET A 396 1.83 10.22 13.46
C MET A 396 2.46 10.96 14.65
N LYS A 397 1.83 10.98 15.81
CA LYS A 397 2.29 11.72 17.00
C LYS A 397 3.69 11.36 17.51
N PRO A 398 4.14 10.07 17.44
CA PRO A 398 5.51 9.74 17.85
C PRO A 398 6.59 10.47 17.05
N PHE A 399 6.35 10.76 15.78
CA PHE A 399 7.30 11.52 14.95
C PHE A 399 7.31 13.00 15.32
N THR A 400 6.18 13.55 15.80
CA THR A 400 6.12 14.90 16.36
C THR A 400 6.89 14.96 17.67
N LEU A 401 6.71 13.98 18.57
CA LEU A 401 7.48 13.91 19.81
C LEU A 401 8.98 13.78 19.54
N ALA A 402 9.39 12.87 18.63
CA ALA A 402 10.79 12.70 18.25
C ALA A 402 11.39 13.99 17.64
N ALA A 403 10.61 14.72 16.84
CA ALA A 403 11.03 16.02 16.31
C ALA A 403 11.20 17.06 17.42
N ALA A 404 10.30 17.07 18.42
CA ALA A 404 10.37 17.95 19.57
C ALA A 404 11.57 17.63 20.48
N LEU A 405 11.79 16.37 20.83
CA LEU A 405 12.96 15.93 21.60
C LEU A 405 14.26 16.33 20.89
N LYS A 406 14.34 16.12 19.57
CA LYS A 406 15.48 16.55 18.76
C LYS A 406 15.66 18.08 18.74
N ALA A 407 14.58 18.85 18.83
CA ALA A 407 14.61 20.31 18.86
C ALA A 407 14.97 20.89 20.27
N GLY A 408 15.17 20.03 21.28
CA GLY A 408 15.55 20.42 22.62
C GLY A 408 14.40 20.47 23.63
N TYR A 409 13.21 19.99 23.26
CA TYR A 409 12.13 19.71 24.19
C TYR A 409 12.38 18.39 24.94
N SER A 410 11.63 18.18 26.03
CA SER A 410 11.76 17.00 26.88
C SER A 410 10.39 16.30 27.08
N LEU A 411 10.40 15.10 27.64
CA LEU A 411 9.19 14.41 28.07
C LEU A 411 8.45 15.17 29.20
N LYS A 412 9.12 16.09 29.85
CA LYS A 412 8.64 16.86 31.00
C LYS A 412 8.03 18.21 30.62
N ASP A 413 8.31 18.71 29.41
CA ASP A 413 7.73 19.96 28.92
C ASP A 413 6.21 19.88 28.85
N THR A 414 5.54 20.99 29.09
CA THR A 414 4.08 21.02 29.20
C THR A 414 3.42 21.79 28.07
N TRP A 415 2.23 21.31 27.69
CA TRP A 415 1.47 21.75 26.55
C TRP A 415 0.01 21.98 26.92
N ASN A 416 -0.71 22.76 26.11
CA ASN A 416 -2.11 23.04 26.34
C ASN A 416 -2.98 21.81 25.97
N GLY A 417 -3.55 21.14 26.95
CA GLY A 417 -4.48 20.05 26.80
C GLY A 417 -5.96 20.43 26.82
N ASN A 418 -6.29 21.73 26.87
CA ASN A 418 -7.68 22.20 26.86
C ASN A 418 -8.31 21.97 25.48
N SER A 419 -9.62 21.65 25.46
CA SER A 419 -10.37 21.40 24.24
C SER A 419 -11.68 22.19 24.24
N PRO A 420 -12.03 22.86 23.13
CA PRO A 420 -11.21 23.09 21.94
C PRO A 420 -10.09 24.11 22.18
N ALA A 421 -9.02 24.03 21.38
CA ALA A 421 -7.98 25.06 21.32
C ALA A 421 -7.90 25.62 19.88
N GLU A 422 -7.68 26.93 19.77
CA GLU A 422 -7.52 27.59 18.47
C GLU A 422 -6.01 27.74 18.16
N PHE A 423 -5.64 27.39 16.94
CA PHE A 423 -4.26 27.47 16.44
C PHE A 423 -4.17 28.41 15.23
N ALA A 424 -2.97 28.52 14.68
CA ALA A 424 -2.72 29.34 13.49
C ALA A 424 -3.75 29.04 12.36
N GLY A 425 -4.36 30.08 11.81
CA GLY A 425 -5.42 29.96 10.82
C GLY A 425 -6.86 29.88 11.37
N GLY A 426 -7.05 29.96 12.70
CA GLY A 426 -8.37 30.03 13.33
C GLY A 426 -9.18 28.73 13.28
N LEU A 427 -8.51 27.59 13.06
CA LEU A 427 -9.14 26.26 13.08
C LEU A 427 -9.19 25.72 14.51
N PRO A 428 -10.37 25.41 15.08
CA PRO A 428 -10.46 24.78 16.38
C PRO A 428 -10.04 23.31 16.30
N VAL A 429 -9.09 22.92 17.13
CA VAL A 429 -8.69 21.52 17.35
C VAL A 429 -9.37 21.01 18.60
N ARG A 430 -9.92 19.81 18.51
CA ARG A 430 -10.61 19.13 19.61
C ARG A 430 -9.87 17.84 20.00
N ASN A 431 -9.93 17.52 21.29
CA ASN A 431 -9.48 16.22 21.79
C ASN A 431 -10.59 15.16 21.58
N SER A 432 -10.21 13.89 21.58
CA SER A 432 -11.17 12.77 21.52
C SER A 432 -12.12 12.75 22.75
N GLY A 433 -13.16 11.92 22.66
CA GLY A 433 -14.18 11.82 23.72
C GLY A 433 -15.37 12.77 23.52
N GLN A 434 -15.60 13.20 22.29
CA GLN A 434 -16.80 13.97 21.93
C GLN A 434 -18.07 13.12 22.19
N SER A 435 -19.06 13.77 22.78
CA SER A 435 -20.36 13.17 23.01
C SER A 435 -21.46 14.23 22.91
N ALA A 436 -22.72 13.81 22.90
CA ALA A 436 -23.84 14.76 22.94
C ALA A 436 -23.83 15.63 24.22
N ALA A 437 -23.21 15.15 25.31
CA ALA A 437 -23.04 15.88 26.57
C ALA A 437 -21.78 16.75 26.61
N ASP A 438 -20.75 16.37 25.85
CA ASP A 438 -19.49 17.12 25.69
C ASP A 438 -19.07 17.18 24.21
N PRO A 439 -19.61 18.10 23.43
CA PRO A 439 -19.31 18.23 22.00
C PRO A 439 -17.92 18.79 21.74
N ASN A 440 -17.22 19.28 22.75
CA ASN A 440 -15.88 19.88 22.65
C ASN A 440 -14.75 18.84 22.82
N GLY A 441 -15.08 17.61 23.26
CA GLY A 441 -14.09 16.62 23.64
C GLY A 441 -13.42 16.89 24.99
N HIS A 442 -12.67 15.92 25.49
CA HIS A 442 -12.13 15.95 26.82
C HIS A 442 -11.03 17.01 26.99
N SER A 443 -11.14 17.84 28.05
CA SER A 443 -10.17 18.86 28.41
C SER A 443 -9.25 18.36 29.51
N TYR A 444 -7.94 18.35 29.25
CA TYR A 444 -6.92 17.83 30.17
C TYR A 444 -6.21 18.94 30.98
N GLY A 445 -6.58 20.22 30.78
CA GLY A 445 -5.97 21.35 31.43
C GLY A 445 -4.85 21.99 30.59
N ALA A 446 -4.34 23.16 31.08
CA ALA A 446 -3.43 23.98 30.30
C ALA A 446 -1.96 23.50 30.28
N ASN A 447 -1.60 22.58 31.19
CA ASN A 447 -0.21 22.17 31.41
C ASN A 447 -0.13 20.65 31.52
N VAL A 448 -0.21 19.94 30.38
CA VAL A 448 -0.02 18.48 30.31
C VAL A 448 1.38 18.17 29.81
N SER A 449 2.10 17.26 30.47
CA SER A 449 3.45 16.89 30.04
C SER A 449 3.41 16.20 28.65
N SER A 450 4.53 16.27 27.89
CA SER A 450 4.72 15.53 26.67
C SER A 450 4.40 14.04 26.84
N LEU A 451 4.82 13.48 27.98
CA LEU A 451 4.57 12.09 28.35
C LEU A 451 3.05 11.82 28.49
N THR A 452 2.32 12.64 29.27
CA THR A 452 0.87 12.51 29.43
C THR A 452 0.14 12.75 28.10
N ALA A 453 0.61 13.71 27.29
CA ALA A 453 0.05 13.99 25.99
C ALA A 453 0.15 12.77 25.04
N MET A 454 1.26 12.03 25.08
CA MET A 454 1.44 10.78 24.33
C MET A 454 0.55 9.67 24.89
N GLU A 455 0.57 9.43 26.20
CA GLU A 455 -0.20 8.42 26.90
C GLU A 455 -1.71 8.54 26.59
N LYS A 456 -2.26 9.75 26.67
CA LYS A 456 -3.68 10.05 26.45
C LYS A 456 -4.01 10.46 25.02
N SER A 457 -3.01 10.53 24.14
CA SER A 457 -3.19 10.91 22.73
C SER A 457 -3.83 12.28 22.53
N ILE A 458 -3.42 13.30 23.29
CA ILE A 458 -4.06 14.62 23.35
C ILE A 458 -3.79 15.43 22.08
N ASN A 459 -4.82 15.69 21.26
CA ASN A 459 -4.68 16.36 19.97
C ASN A 459 -4.17 17.79 20.11
N THR A 460 -4.74 18.57 21.02
CA THR A 460 -4.41 19.99 21.20
C THR A 460 -2.96 20.17 21.62
N ALA A 461 -2.46 19.30 22.52
CA ALA A 461 -1.06 19.31 22.94
C ALA A 461 -0.10 19.00 21.78
N PHE A 462 -0.44 18.05 20.94
CA PHE A 462 0.42 17.68 19.80
C PHE A 462 0.43 18.70 18.67
N VAL A 463 -0.69 19.38 18.43
CA VAL A 463 -0.72 20.49 17.45
C VAL A 463 0.12 21.65 17.97
N GLU A 464 0.01 22.02 19.26
CA GLU A 464 0.85 23.04 19.86
C GLU A 464 2.34 22.65 19.81
N MET A 465 2.67 21.38 20.13
CA MET A 465 4.03 20.86 20.02
C MET A 465 4.57 21.00 18.59
N SER A 466 3.78 20.61 17.59
CA SER A 466 4.14 20.74 16.18
C SER A 466 4.36 22.21 15.77
N ASP A 467 3.47 23.11 16.19
CA ASP A 467 3.54 24.55 15.87
C ASP A 467 4.74 25.24 16.54
N SER A 468 5.16 24.72 17.71
CA SER A 468 6.31 25.22 18.46
C SER A 468 7.67 24.77 17.93
N LEU A 469 7.73 23.87 16.95
CA LEU A 469 8.98 23.45 16.35
C LEU A 469 9.60 24.57 15.50
N PRO A 470 10.93 24.61 15.33
CA PRO A 470 11.63 25.69 14.60
C PRO A 470 11.09 25.90 13.18
N ASN A 471 10.66 24.84 12.47
CA ASN A 471 10.05 24.90 11.14
C ASN A 471 8.61 24.36 11.14
N GLY A 472 7.94 24.25 12.30
CA GLY A 472 6.58 23.78 12.43
C GLY A 472 6.39 22.35 11.91
N SER A 473 5.28 22.12 11.20
CA SER A 473 4.93 20.80 10.61
C SER A 473 6.00 20.22 9.69
N LYS A 474 6.89 21.05 9.14
CA LYS A 474 7.99 20.56 8.30
C LYS A 474 8.99 19.71 9.10
N ASP A 475 9.26 20.01 10.34
CA ASP A 475 10.16 19.20 11.17
C ASP A 475 9.52 17.84 11.51
N VAL A 476 8.19 17.80 11.68
CA VAL A 476 7.42 16.56 11.81
C VAL A 476 7.51 15.74 10.53
N TYR A 477 7.29 16.37 9.38
CA TYR A 477 7.43 15.75 8.07
C TYR A 477 8.82 15.15 7.86
N ASP A 478 9.88 15.94 8.11
CA ASP A 478 11.26 15.50 7.93
C ASP A 478 11.61 14.33 8.88
N MET A 479 11.07 14.33 10.10
CA MET A 479 11.27 13.23 11.06
C MET A 479 10.55 11.96 10.60
N ALA A 480 9.29 12.06 10.18
CA ALA A 480 8.53 10.93 9.66
C ALA A 480 9.21 10.30 8.43
N VAL A 481 9.69 11.13 7.49
CA VAL A 481 10.44 10.67 6.30
C VAL A 481 11.75 9.97 6.69
N ARG A 482 12.50 10.53 7.66
CA ARG A 482 13.73 9.88 8.14
C ARG A 482 13.45 8.54 8.80
N ALA A 483 12.35 8.46 9.54
CA ALA A 483 11.91 7.22 10.18
C ALA A 483 11.39 6.17 9.18
N GLY A 484 11.18 6.51 7.89
CA GLY A 484 10.83 5.56 6.85
C GLY A 484 9.42 5.71 6.26
N ILE A 485 8.65 6.72 6.67
CA ILE A 485 7.40 7.02 5.96
C ILE A 485 7.76 7.62 4.61
N PRO A 486 7.31 7.03 3.50
CA PRO A 486 7.65 7.50 2.18
C PRO A 486 7.14 8.93 1.92
N ARG A 487 7.93 9.71 1.19
CA ARG A 487 7.46 10.99 0.63
C ARG A 487 6.33 10.73 -0.33
N GLY A 488 5.36 11.64 -0.42
CA GLY A 488 4.25 11.50 -1.35
C GLY A 488 4.62 11.56 -2.84
N ASP A 489 5.84 11.95 -3.18
CA ASP A 489 6.30 12.05 -4.56
C ASP A 489 6.73 10.68 -5.14
N ARG A 490 5.78 10.03 -5.85
CA ARG A 490 6.00 8.76 -6.54
C ARG A 490 6.87 8.87 -7.78
N SER A 491 7.17 10.07 -8.24
CA SER A 491 8.06 10.28 -9.40
C SER A 491 9.53 10.13 -9.03
N ASP A 492 9.87 10.12 -7.74
CA ASP A 492 11.23 9.89 -7.27
C ASP A 492 11.62 8.42 -7.51
N PRO A 493 12.60 8.14 -8.40
CA PRO A 493 13.06 6.78 -8.65
C PRO A 493 13.76 6.13 -7.45
N ASN A 494 14.16 6.94 -6.45
CA ASN A 494 14.80 6.48 -5.21
C ASN A 494 13.82 6.47 -4.04
N TYR A 495 12.51 6.42 -4.33
CA TYR A 495 11.47 6.37 -3.34
C TYR A 495 11.67 5.16 -2.39
N PRO A 496 11.98 5.37 -1.10
CA PRO A 496 12.22 4.28 -0.18
C PRO A 496 10.89 3.63 0.25
N GLY A 497 10.97 2.38 0.64
CA GLY A 497 9.84 1.63 1.16
C GLY A 497 8.90 1.07 0.10
N ILE A 498 7.77 0.55 0.55
CA ILE A 498 6.75 -0.04 -0.31
C ILE A 498 5.81 1.07 -0.79
N PRO A 499 5.67 1.30 -2.11
CA PRO A 499 4.93 2.44 -2.64
C PRO A 499 3.46 2.41 -2.23
N MET A 500 2.92 3.56 -1.88
CA MET A 500 1.49 3.76 -1.70
C MET A 500 0.77 3.77 -3.03
N LYS A 501 -0.40 3.18 -3.11
CA LYS A 501 -1.18 3.09 -4.34
C LYS A 501 -1.97 4.37 -4.63
N SER A 502 -2.48 5.05 -3.62
CA SER A 502 -3.25 6.29 -3.71
C SER A 502 -2.58 7.41 -2.91
N GLY A 503 -2.70 8.63 -3.38
CA GLY A 503 -1.91 9.74 -2.94
C GLY A 503 -2.46 10.46 -1.73
N GLY A 504 -2.45 9.88 -0.57
CA GLY A 504 -2.51 10.67 0.64
C GLY A 504 -1.12 11.19 0.94
N ASP A 505 -0.74 12.24 0.29
CA ASP A 505 0.62 12.71 0.35
C ASP A 505 0.85 13.51 1.61
N MET A 506 1.82 13.09 2.43
CA MET A 506 2.30 13.97 3.48
C MET A 506 2.83 15.25 2.84
N GLN A 507 2.36 16.39 3.34
CA GLN A 507 2.84 17.70 2.89
C GLN A 507 3.60 18.38 4.04
N PRO A 508 4.77 18.97 3.75
CA PRO A 508 5.60 19.57 4.79
C PRO A 508 4.98 20.84 5.44
N ASP A 509 4.01 21.46 4.77
CA ASP A 509 3.26 22.63 5.24
C ASP A 509 1.88 22.30 5.83
N ASN A 510 1.58 21.00 5.99
CA ASN A 510 0.32 20.55 6.57
C ASN A 510 0.38 20.60 8.10
N PHE A 511 -0.22 21.63 8.70
CA PHE A 511 -0.19 21.83 10.14
C PHE A 511 -0.93 20.73 10.95
N LEU A 512 -1.86 19.99 10.32
CA LEU A 512 -2.55 18.84 10.91
C LEU A 512 -1.80 17.52 10.70
N LEU A 513 -0.59 17.54 10.15
CA LEU A 513 0.21 16.34 9.91
C LEU A 513 0.40 15.50 11.16
N THR A 514 0.59 16.14 12.31
CA THR A 514 0.70 15.49 13.61
C THR A 514 -0.54 14.68 14.02
N LEU A 515 -1.71 15.04 13.48
CA LEU A 515 -2.98 14.31 13.69
C LEU A 515 -3.22 13.23 12.64
N GLY A 516 -2.30 13.07 11.68
CA GLY A 516 -2.31 11.98 10.72
C GLY A 516 -3.40 12.03 9.67
N ASN A 517 -3.71 13.22 9.15
CA ASN A 517 -4.62 13.40 8.02
C ASN A 517 -4.00 13.01 6.66
N SER A 518 -2.84 12.35 6.69
CA SER A 518 -2.19 11.76 5.53
C SER A 518 -2.30 10.24 5.55
N THR A 519 -2.34 9.62 4.37
CA THR A 519 -2.45 8.16 4.26
C THR A 519 -1.07 7.50 4.25
N VAL A 520 -0.96 6.37 4.94
CA VAL A 520 0.27 5.57 5.05
C VAL A 520 -0.09 4.09 4.92
N SER A 521 0.80 3.27 4.35
CA SER A 521 0.60 1.83 4.33
C SER A 521 1.00 1.19 5.67
N PRO A 522 0.31 0.12 6.11
CA PRO A 522 0.70 -0.63 7.31
C PRO A 522 2.16 -1.11 7.28
N ILE A 523 2.67 -1.57 6.13
CA ILE A 523 4.07 -2.00 5.99
C ILE A 523 5.02 -0.83 6.31
N ASN A 524 4.80 0.35 5.74
CA ASN A 524 5.66 1.50 5.98
C ASN A 524 5.50 2.05 7.41
N MET A 525 4.30 1.99 7.98
CA MET A 525 4.06 2.41 9.36
C MET A 525 4.76 1.46 10.35
N ALA A 526 4.66 0.14 10.17
CA ALA A 526 5.38 -0.83 10.99
C ALA A 526 6.89 -0.60 10.91
N ASN A 527 7.43 -0.37 9.70
CA ASN A 527 8.85 -0.12 9.51
C ASN A 527 9.32 1.21 10.15
N SER A 528 8.48 2.24 10.14
CA SER A 528 8.82 3.52 10.77
C SER A 528 8.85 3.44 12.30
N TYR A 529 7.99 2.61 12.89
CA TYR A 529 8.04 2.31 14.33
C TYR A 529 9.22 1.39 14.67
N ALA A 530 9.58 0.45 13.78
CA ALA A 530 10.81 -0.33 13.92
C ALA A 530 12.06 0.56 14.02
N THR A 531 12.06 1.72 13.35
CA THR A 531 13.13 2.72 13.47
C THR A 531 13.26 3.27 14.89
N ILE A 532 12.15 3.57 15.59
CA ILE A 532 12.17 3.99 16.98
C ILE A 532 12.69 2.85 17.87
N ALA A 533 12.14 1.64 17.68
CA ALA A 533 12.54 0.45 18.42
C ALA A 533 14.02 0.08 18.23
N ASN A 534 14.63 0.45 17.10
CA ASN A 534 16.03 0.19 16.74
C ASN A 534 16.98 1.34 17.14
N GLY A 535 16.70 2.05 18.22
CA GLY A 535 17.55 3.14 18.69
C GLY A 535 17.71 4.28 17.68
N GLY A 536 16.69 4.54 16.87
CA GLY A 536 16.71 5.59 15.86
C GLY A 536 17.43 5.25 14.56
N MET A 537 17.89 4.01 14.39
CA MET A 537 18.48 3.51 13.14
C MET A 537 17.40 2.96 12.22
N HIS A 538 17.28 3.54 11.03
CA HIS A 538 16.32 3.12 10.02
C HIS A 538 16.97 2.16 9.02
N ASN A 539 16.26 1.08 8.70
CA ASN A 539 16.52 0.20 7.55
C ASN A 539 15.32 0.21 6.61
N ASP A 540 15.57 0.25 5.31
CA ASP A 540 14.47 0.21 4.34
C ASP A 540 13.79 -1.16 4.39
N VAL A 541 12.45 -1.16 4.32
CA VAL A 541 11.69 -2.41 4.29
C VAL A 541 11.90 -3.14 2.98
N PHE A 542 12.08 -4.46 3.05
CA PHE A 542 12.30 -5.32 1.90
C PHE A 542 11.64 -6.70 2.09
N VAL A 543 11.35 -7.37 0.96
CA VAL A 543 10.75 -8.71 0.97
C VAL A 543 11.59 -9.74 0.21
N VAL A 544 12.49 -9.33 -0.68
CA VAL A 544 13.40 -10.22 -1.42
C VAL A 544 14.76 -10.27 -0.72
N SER A 545 15.11 -11.43 -0.17
CA SER A 545 16.42 -11.61 0.50
C SER A 545 17.49 -12.17 -0.42
N LYS A 546 17.13 -13.03 -1.40
CA LYS A 546 18.09 -13.64 -2.31
C LYS A 546 17.45 -14.04 -3.63
N VAL A 547 18.18 -13.88 -4.73
CA VAL A 547 17.80 -14.34 -6.07
C VAL A 547 18.96 -15.15 -6.64
N VAL A 548 18.66 -16.37 -7.09
CA VAL A 548 19.60 -17.30 -7.72
C VAL A 548 19.04 -17.69 -9.07
N ASP A 549 19.87 -17.73 -10.12
CA ASP A 549 19.45 -18.18 -11.45
C ASP A 549 19.36 -19.71 -11.57
N ALA A 550 18.98 -20.18 -12.76
CA ALA A 550 18.85 -21.62 -13.05
C ALA A 550 20.20 -22.37 -12.94
N ASP A 551 21.32 -21.70 -13.20
CA ASP A 551 22.67 -22.27 -13.12
C ASP A 551 23.24 -22.31 -11.70
N GLY A 552 22.52 -21.73 -10.73
CA GLY A 552 22.93 -21.65 -9.33
C GLY A 552 23.78 -20.40 -9.00
N THR A 553 23.89 -19.44 -9.92
CA THR A 553 24.57 -18.17 -9.69
C THR A 553 23.71 -17.26 -8.83
N VAL A 554 24.31 -16.67 -7.79
CA VAL A 554 23.65 -15.66 -6.98
C VAL A 554 23.62 -14.35 -7.75
N LEU A 555 22.42 -13.91 -8.18
CA LEU A 555 22.20 -12.65 -8.85
C LEU A 555 22.05 -11.50 -7.85
N TYR A 556 21.46 -11.79 -6.68
CA TYR A 556 21.22 -10.81 -5.62
C TYR A 556 21.21 -11.48 -4.27
N GLU A 557 21.83 -10.85 -3.31
CA GLU A 557 21.70 -11.16 -1.88
C GLU A 557 21.60 -9.84 -1.12
N HIS A 558 20.54 -9.67 -0.32
CA HIS A 558 20.30 -8.44 0.42
C HIS A 558 21.41 -8.23 1.46
N ASP A 559 21.93 -7.02 1.51
CA ASP A 559 22.85 -6.59 2.58
C ASP A 559 22.02 -5.80 3.61
N ASP A 560 21.79 -6.44 4.77
CA ASP A 560 21.00 -5.87 5.86
C ASP A 560 21.54 -4.51 6.37
N THR A 561 22.78 -4.16 6.02
CA THR A 561 23.42 -2.89 6.43
C THR A 561 23.41 -1.81 5.36
N ALA A 562 23.13 -2.17 4.11
CA ALA A 562 23.26 -1.25 2.97
C ALA A 562 22.30 -0.05 3.04
N SER A 563 21.11 -0.22 3.60
CA SER A 563 20.10 0.84 3.76
C SER A 563 20.12 1.51 5.13
N SER A 564 20.97 1.02 6.05
CA SER A 564 20.99 1.48 7.44
C SER A 564 21.42 2.95 7.53
N ARG A 565 20.58 3.78 8.12
CA ARG A 565 20.85 5.22 8.31
C ARG A 565 20.27 5.75 9.61
N LYS A 566 20.95 6.71 10.18
CA LYS A 566 20.48 7.37 11.40
C LYS A 566 19.31 8.31 11.07
N ALA A 567 18.13 7.99 11.57
CA ALA A 567 16.93 8.83 11.48
C ALA A 567 16.85 9.85 12.61
N MET A 568 17.14 9.41 13.84
CA MET A 568 17.19 10.22 15.05
C MET A 568 18.33 9.74 15.95
N ASP A 569 18.66 10.53 16.98
CA ASP A 569 19.64 10.13 17.99
C ASP A 569 19.05 9.04 18.89
N GLU A 570 19.90 8.17 19.42
CA GLU A 570 19.49 7.06 20.27
C GLU A 570 18.70 7.56 21.49
N ASP A 571 19.21 8.59 22.18
CA ASP A 571 18.52 9.22 23.32
C ASP A 571 17.10 9.71 22.97
N VAL A 572 16.90 10.24 21.75
CA VAL A 572 15.58 10.66 21.24
C VAL A 572 14.67 9.45 21.02
N ALA A 573 15.23 8.34 20.49
CA ALA A 573 14.49 7.12 20.26
C ALA A 573 14.09 6.44 21.58
N ASP A 574 14.98 6.43 22.58
CA ASP A 574 14.74 5.84 23.89
C ASP A 574 13.64 6.59 24.65
N ASP A 575 13.70 7.94 24.67
CA ASP A 575 12.63 8.74 25.27
C ASP A 575 11.29 8.61 24.54
N ALA A 576 11.30 8.59 23.21
CA ALA A 576 10.10 8.35 22.41
C ALA A 576 9.53 6.96 22.69
N SER A 577 10.39 5.94 22.76
CA SER A 577 10.02 4.57 23.08
C SER A 577 9.45 4.46 24.50
N TYR A 578 10.04 5.12 25.47
CA TYR A 578 9.50 5.17 26.83
C TYR A 578 8.11 5.79 26.87
N ALA A 579 7.87 6.89 26.15
CA ALA A 579 6.54 7.48 26.06
C ALA A 579 5.51 6.54 25.43
N LEU A 580 5.92 5.73 24.42
CA LEU A 580 5.07 4.73 23.80
C LEU A 580 4.81 3.52 24.70
N GLN A 581 5.73 3.16 25.61
CA GLN A 581 5.50 2.18 26.65
C GLN A 581 4.41 2.65 27.63
N GLN A 582 4.34 3.97 27.95
CA GLN A 582 3.28 4.50 28.81
C GLN A 582 1.89 4.41 28.15
N VAL A 583 1.81 4.53 26.81
CA VAL A 583 0.55 4.30 26.08
C VAL A 583 0.02 2.87 26.32
N VAL A 584 0.92 1.90 26.39
CA VAL A 584 0.57 0.48 26.65
C VAL A 584 0.30 0.23 28.13
N SER A 585 1.11 0.78 29.03
CA SER A 585 1.00 0.49 30.47
C SER A 585 -0.23 1.13 31.14
N SER A 586 -0.59 2.37 30.72
CA SER A 586 -1.63 3.16 31.39
C SER A 586 -2.46 4.05 30.45
N GLY A 587 -2.12 4.05 29.16
CA GLY A 587 -2.73 4.91 28.14
C GLY A 587 -3.81 4.23 27.30
N THR A 588 -3.92 4.71 26.05
CA THR A 588 -4.94 4.27 25.11
C THR A 588 -4.68 2.88 24.51
N GLY A 589 -3.49 2.32 24.70
CA GLY A 589 -3.04 1.05 24.09
C GLY A 589 -2.96 -0.12 25.08
N GLN A 590 -3.70 -0.09 26.20
CA GLN A 590 -3.57 -1.08 27.29
C GLN A 590 -3.79 -2.53 26.85
N ALA A 591 -4.58 -2.79 25.81
CA ALA A 591 -4.75 -4.14 25.27
C ALA A 591 -3.40 -4.81 24.94
N ALA A 592 -2.43 -4.05 24.40
CA ALA A 592 -1.11 -4.56 24.06
C ALA A 592 -0.27 -5.04 25.26
N SER A 593 -0.67 -4.74 26.51
CA SER A 593 -0.02 -5.29 27.71
C SER A 593 -0.28 -6.79 27.92
N ALA A 594 -1.17 -7.40 27.13
CA ALA A 594 -1.45 -8.83 27.17
C ALA A 594 -0.31 -9.70 26.60
N VAL A 595 0.60 -9.14 25.81
CA VAL A 595 1.77 -9.90 25.33
C VAL A 595 2.84 -10.02 26.43
N VAL A 596 3.59 -11.12 26.41
CA VAL A 596 4.61 -11.43 27.44
C VAL A 596 5.84 -10.53 27.31
N GLN A 597 6.23 -10.18 26.11
CA GLN A 597 7.36 -9.25 25.84
C GLN A 597 6.99 -7.83 26.20
N PRO A 598 7.97 -7.01 26.62
CA PRO A 598 7.74 -5.56 26.76
C PRO A 598 7.20 -4.98 25.46
N ALA A 599 6.16 -4.17 25.55
CA ALA A 599 5.51 -3.59 24.39
C ALA A 599 5.44 -2.07 24.47
N ALA A 600 5.62 -1.43 23.34
CA ALA A 600 5.41 -0.01 23.13
C ALA A 600 4.51 0.19 21.92
N GLY A 601 3.63 1.19 21.92
CA GLY A 601 2.70 1.34 20.80
C GLY A 601 1.85 2.59 20.85
N LYS A 602 1.05 2.78 19.80
CA LYS A 602 0.16 3.93 19.66
C LYS A 602 -1.12 3.55 18.94
N THR A 603 -2.24 3.97 19.49
CA THR A 603 -3.54 3.96 18.81
C THR A 603 -3.63 5.10 17.81
N GLY A 604 -4.32 4.86 16.70
CA GLY A 604 -4.69 5.88 15.72
C GLY A 604 -6.18 5.80 15.42
N THR A 605 -6.79 6.96 15.29
CA THR A 605 -8.18 7.08 14.82
C THR A 605 -8.23 8.36 13.99
N ALA A 606 -8.77 8.28 12.79
CA ALA A 606 -9.01 9.46 11.96
C ALA A 606 -10.48 9.51 11.56
N THR A 607 -10.97 10.72 11.34
CA THR A 607 -12.34 10.98 10.87
C THR A 607 -12.34 11.51 9.45
N ASN A 608 -13.46 11.27 8.74
CA ASN A 608 -13.70 11.84 7.42
C ASN A 608 -14.23 13.30 7.54
N ASP A 609 -14.60 13.89 6.42
CA ASP A 609 -15.14 15.25 6.31
C ASP A 609 -16.50 15.45 7.01
N LYS A 610 -17.11 14.37 7.53
CA LYS A 610 -18.37 14.38 8.30
C LYS A 610 -18.16 14.13 9.79
N ASP A 611 -16.92 14.15 10.26
CA ASP A 611 -16.53 13.78 11.62
C ASP A 611 -16.86 12.32 12.01
N GLU A 612 -17.07 11.42 11.01
CA GLU A 612 -17.26 9.99 11.23
C GLU A 612 -15.89 9.28 11.27
N VAL A 613 -15.68 8.32 12.17
CA VAL A 613 -14.45 7.51 12.19
C VAL A 613 -14.31 6.77 10.87
N SER A 614 -13.23 7.00 10.14
CA SER A 614 -12.98 6.41 8.82
C SER A 614 -11.77 5.48 8.80
N SER A 615 -10.91 5.57 9.80
CA SER A 615 -9.80 4.65 9.97
C SER A 615 -9.47 4.44 11.46
N ALA A 616 -9.10 3.21 11.78
CA ALA A 616 -8.69 2.83 13.12
C ALA A 616 -7.38 2.02 13.05
N TRP A 617 -6.40 2.40 13.88
CA TRP A 617 -5.06 1.83 13.86
C TRP A 617 -4.58 1.42 15.24
N PHE A 618 -3.79 0.36 15.27
CA PHE A 618 -2.84 0.13 16.34
C PHE A 618 -1.47 -0.19 15.73
N VAL A 619 -0.45 0.54 16.16
CA VAL A 619 0.94 0.29 15.75
C VAL A 619 1.75 0.12 17.01
N GLY A 620 2.40 -1.03 17.14
CA GLY A 620 3.18 -1.35 18.32
C GLY A 620 4.37 -2.25 18.00
N TYR A 621 5.30 -2.32 18.92
CA TYR A 621 6.50 -3.11 18.78
C TYR A 621 6.98 -3.67 20.11
N THR A 622 7.73 -4.76 19.99
CA THR A 622 8.65 -5.28 21.00
C THR A 622 10.09 -4.95 20.58
N PRO A 623 11.12 -5.22 21.36
CA PRO A 623 12.50 -5.00 20.90
C PRO A 623 12.87 -5.72 19.60
N GLN A 624 12.16 -6.79 19.22
CA GLN A 624 12.49 -7.61 18.06
C GLN A 624 11.57 -7.39 16.84
N LEU A 625 10.29 -7.14 17.05
CA LEU A 625 9.27 -7.07 15.99
C LEU A 625 8.42 -5.81 16.11
N SER A 626 8.10 -5.20 14.99
CA SER A 626 7.16 -4.10 14.88
C SER A 626 5.98 -4.50 14.01
N THR A 627 4.75 -4.27 14.50
CA THR A 627 3.52 -4.62 13.78
C THR A 627 2.57 -3.44 13.73
N ALA A 628 2.02 -3.19 12.55
CA ALA A 628 0.95 -2.21 12.33
C ALA A 628 -0.32 -2.93 11.85
N VAL A 629 -1.45 -2.56 12.42
CA VAL A 629 -2.78 -3.02 12.04
C VAL A 629 -3.65 -1.82 11.74
N ALA A 630 -4.32 -1.82 10.58
CA ALA A 630 -5.22 -0.76 10.13
C ALA A 630 -6.54 -1.32 9.65
N TYR A 631 -7.61 -0.72 10.09
CA TYR A 631 -8.98 -0.95 9.61
C TYR A 631 -9.47 0.28 8.87
N SER A 632 -10.12 0.08 7.74
CA SER A 632 -10.75 1.14 6.95
C SER A 632 -11.92 0.57 6.16
N ARG A 633 -12.74 1.44 5.57
CA ARG A 633 -13.91 1.03 4.80
C ARG A 633 -13.95 1.69 3.43
N GLY A 634 -14.47 0.96 2.44
CA GLY A 634 -14.63 1.43 1.06
C GLY A 634 -13.31 1.86 0.43
N GLN A 635 -13.20 3.10 -0.03
CA GLN A 635 -11.97 3.64 -0.59
C GLN A 635 -10.95 4.12 0.48
N GLY A 636 -11.16 3.77 1.76
CA GLY A 636 -10.31 4.20 2.88
C GLY A 636 -10.84 5.43 3.63
N SER A 637 -12.01 5.98 3.25
CA SER A 637 -12.65 7.13 3.88
C SER A 637 -14.12 6.89 4.25
N GLY A 638 -14.62 5.68 4.05
CA GLY A 638 -15.98 5.29 4.48
C GLY A 638 -16.10 5.27 6.00
N ALA A 639 -17.29 5.62 6.53
CA ALA A 639 -17.54 5.62 7.96
C ALA A 639 -17.45 4.21 8.54
N LEU A 640 -16.70 4.06 9.62
CA LEU A 640 -16.68 2.87 10.49
C LEU A 640 -17.71 3.00 11.62
N ASP A 641 -18.06 4.24 12.01
CA ASP A 641 -19.07 4.54 13.01
C ASP A 641 -20.47 4.11 12.54
N GLY A 642 -21.30 3.65 13.50
CA GLY A 642 -22.65 3.21 13.23
C GLY A 642 -22.76 1.80 12.64
N TRP A 643 -21.63 1.18 12.35
CA TRP A 643 -21.53 -0.20 11.91
C TRP A 643 -21.34 -1.16 13.11
N LEU A 644 -20.54 -0.72 14.08
CA LEU A 644 -20.39 -1.33 15.40
C LEU A 644 -20.54 -0.26 16.47
N ASP A 645 -20.77 -0.65 17.72
CA ASP A 645 -20.96 0.28 18.84
C ASP A 645 -19.76 1.22 19.03
N THR A 646 -18.54 0.70 18.83
CA THR A 646 -17.28 1.47 18.85
C THR A 646 -16.32 0.93 17.80
N PHE A 647 -15.50 1.80 17.22
CA PHE A 647 -14.47 1.41 16.25
C PHE A 647 -13.25 2.34 16.37
N PHE A 648 -12.52 2.22 17.47
CA PHE A 648 -11.32 3.02 17.73
C PHE A 648 -10.06 2.15 17.59
N GLY A 649 -8.92 2.79 17.53
CA GLY A 649 -7.62 2.10 17.49
C GLY A 649 -7.36 1.21 18.73
N ALA A 650 -8.04 1.47 19.85
CA ALA A 650 -7.97 0.68 21.07
C ALA A 650 -8.79 -0.62 21.03
N ASP A 651 -9.70 -0.76 20.08
CA ASP A 651 -10.62 -1.89 19.93
C ASP A 651 -10.02 -2.94 18.98
N TYR A 652 -10.70 -3.26 17.86
CA TYR A 652 -10.29 -4.30 16.92
C TYR A 652 -8.83 -4.22 16.44
N PRO A 653 -8.24 -3.02 16.15
CA PRO A 653 -6.83 -2.96 15.76
C PRO A 653 -5.88 -3.42 16.87
N ALA A 654 -6.13 -3.03 18.12
CA ALA A 654 -5.29 -3.42 19.24
C ALA A 654 -5.44 -4.91 19.57
N ASP A 655 -6.68 -5.44 19.55
CA ASP A 655 -6.94 -6.86 19.75
C ASP A 655 -6.29 -7.71 18.66
N THR A 656 -6.40 -7.30 17.38
CA THR A 656 -5.71 -7.98 16.26
C THR A 656 -4.19 -7.95 16.45
N TRP A 657 -3.65 -6.83 16.92
CA TRP A 657 -2.21 -6.72 17.19
C TRP A 657 -1.77 -7.72 18.29
N VAL A 658 -2.55 -7.87 19.35
CA VAL A 658 -2.28 -8.82 20.43
C VAL A 658 -2.31 -10.27 19.92
N GLU A 659 -3.31 -10.62 19.13
CA GLU A 659 -3.43 -11.95 18.52
C GLU A 659 -2.31 -12.24 17.50
N ILE A 660 -1.71 -11.21 16.88
CA ILE A 660 -0.52 -11.35 16.05
C ILE A 660 0.73 -11.50 16.91
N MET A 661 0.96 -10.57 17.83
CA MET A 661 2.24 -10.45 18.51
C MET A 661 2.42 -11.50 19.62
N GLY A 662 1.35 -11.90 20.30
CA GLY A 662 1.42 -12.95 21.33
C GLY A 662 2.11 -14.19 20.79
N PRO A 663 1.54 -14.93 19.82
CA PRO A 663 2.15 -16.16 19.29
C PRO A 663 3.49 -15.95 18.60
N LEU A 664 3.76 -14.74 18.05
CA LEU A 664 5.03 -14.47 17.38
C LEU A 664 6.16 -14.23 18.35
N THR A 665 5.88 -13.66 19.51
CA THR A 665 6.88 -13.28 20.51
C THR A 665 7.09 -14.33 21.61
N ASP A 666 6.14 -15.25 21.80
CA ASP A 666 6.25 -16.33 22.81
C ASP A 666 7.49 -17.22 22.65
N GLU A 667 8.01 -17.34 21.44
CA GLU A 667 9.19 -18.17 21.14
C GLU A 667 10.49 -17.34 21.07
N LEU A 668 10.42 -16.02 21.24
CA LEU A 668 11.60 -15.16 21.23
C LEU A 668 12.18 -15.03 22.64
N ASP A 669 13.50 -14.82 22.70
CA ASP A 669 14.15 -14.50 23.95
C ASP A 669 13.57 -13.19 24.51
N TYR A 670 13.40 -13.14 25.84
CA TYR A 670 12.91 -11.92 26.52
C TYR A 670 13.97 -10.82 26.42
N GLU A 671 13.58 -9.69 25.86
CA GLU A 671 14.43 -8.50 25.75
C GLU A 671 13.71 -7.30 26.37
N GLU A 672 14.42 -6.48 27.16
CA GLU A 672 13.89 -5.22 27.70
C GLU A 672 14.21 -4.07 26.75
N PHE A 673 13.37 -3.05 26.76
CA PHE A 673 13.72 -1.80 26.11
C PHE A 673 14.86 -1.09 26.86
N PRO A 674 15.70 -0.28 26.16
CA PRO A 674 16.61 0.63 26.83
C PRO A 674 15.85 1.53 27.82
N PRO A 675 16.49 1.91 28.95
CA PRO A 675 15.89 2.89 29.84
C PRO A 675 15.79 4.26 29.15
N PRO A 676 14.81 5.11 29.52
CA PRO A 676 14.70 6.45 28.95
C PRO A 676 15.96 7.28 29.25
N ALA A 677 16.41 8.02 28.26
CA ALA A 677 17.56 8.89 28.37
C ALA A 677 17.28 10.10 29.30
N TRP A 678 16.01 10.49 29.44
CA TRP A 678 15.55 11.68 30.16
C TRP A 678 16.25 12.93 29.64
N LEU A 679 16.17 13.18 28.34
CA LEU A 679 16.72 14.39 27.75
C LEU A 679 16.25 15.62 28.52
N ASP A 680 17.20 16.31 29.13
CA ASP A 680 17.01 17.61 29.75
C ASP A 680 17.36 18.68 28.71
N GLY A 681 16.44 18.90 27.74
CA GLY A 681 16.63 19.97 26.79
C GLY A 681 16.48 21.34 27.46
N ASP A 682 17.21 22.34 26.98
CA ASP A 682 16.84 23.72 27.22
C ASP A 682 15.57 23.98 26.42
N ALA A 683 14.42 23.98 27.08
CA ALA A 683 13.17 24.32 26.42
C ALA A 683 13.34 25.68 25.72
N PRO A 684 12.91 25.83 24.45
CA PRO A 684 12.97 27.11 23.74
C PRO A 684 12.36 28.25 24.60
N GLU A 685 12.81 29.49 24.43
CA GLU A 685 12.33 30.66 25.22
C GLU A 685 10.79 30.88 25.13
N SER A 686 10.14 30.35 24.12
CA SER A 686 8.66 30.24 24.07
C SER A 686 8.10 29.17 25.01
N GLY A 687 8.95 28.58 25.81
CA GLY A 687 8.82 27.37 26.57
C GLY A 687 7.71 27.35 27.59
N HIS A 688 7.09 26.23 27.60
CA HIS A 688 6.16 25.73 28.58
C HIS A 688 6.88 25.53 29.92
N ALA A 689 6.18 25.68 31.02
CA ALA A 689 6.79 25.53 32.36
C ALA A 689 7.47 24.16 32.47
N PRO A 690 8.76 24.10 32.87
CA PRO A 690 9.46 22.85 33.00
C PRO A 690 8.73 21.92 33.97
N TYR A 691 8.66 20.64 33.62
CA TYR A 691 8.13 19.61 34.52
C TYR A 691 8.94 19.58 35.80
N VAL A 692 8.28 19.76 36.94
CA VAL A 692 8.87 19.51 38.24
C VAL A 692 8.62 18.04 38.58
N PRO A 693 9.64 17.18 38.57
CA PRO A 693 9.42 15.76 38.90
C PRO A 693 8.83 15.69 40.33
N PRO A 694 7.89 14.77 40.57
CA PRO A 694 7.44 14.47 41.91
C PRO A 694 8.68 14.18 42.75
N SER A 695 8.76 14.81 43.95
CA SER A 695 9.85 14.52 44.88
C SER A 695 9.96 13.00 45.01
N PRO A 696 11.17 12.42 44.89
CA PRO A 696 11.31 10.97 45.05
C PRO A 696 10.64 10.57 46.36
N ASP A 697 9.86 9.53 46.32
CA ASP A 697 9.28 8.91 47.53
C ASP A 697 10.41 8.77 48.55
N PRO A 698 10.23 9.18 49.80
CA PRO A 698 11.28 9.06 50.79
C PRO A 698 11.73 7.60 50.82
N GLU A 699 13.02 7.37 50.53
CA GLU A 699 13.61 6.05 50.63
C GLU A 699 13.08 5.37 51.89
N PRO A 700 12.61 4.12 51.81
CA PRO A 700 12.16 3.41 53.00
C PRO A 700 13.32 3.42 53.97
N SER A 701 13.13 4.10 55.11
CA SER A 701 14.16 4.28 56.14
C SER A 701 14.80 2.91 56.41
N LYS A 702 16.09 2.81 56.13
CA LYS A 702 16.89 1.62 56.42
C LYS A 702 16.60 1.24 57.88
N LYS A 703 16.07 0.02 58.10
CA LYS A 703 15.97 -0.56 59.43
C LYS A 703 17.33 -0.41 60.13
N PRO A 704 17.40 0.12 61.39
CA PRO A 704 18.66 0.21 62.06
C PRO A 704 19.28 -1.18 62.21
N GLU A 705 20.54 -1.32 61.86
CA GLU A 705 21.33 -2.48 62.16
C GLU A 705 21.36 -2.70 63.69
N PRO A 706 21.26 -3.93 64.18
CA PRO A 706 21.31 -4.21 65.63
C PRO A 706 22.70 -3.87 66.19
N SER A 707 22.79 -2.84 67.02
CA SER A 707 23.96 -2.51 67.81
C SER A 707 24.20 -3.61 68.90
N ASN A 708 25.34 -4.27 68.83
CA ASN A 708 25.82 -5.16 69.89
C ASN A 708 26.25 -4.33 71.12
N THR A 709 25.46 -4.39 72.18
CA THR A 709 25.90 -4.03 73.53
C THR A 709 25.22 -4.96 74.53
N PRO A 710 25.95 -5.43 75.58
CA PRO A 710 25.59 -6.66 76.33
C PRO A 710 24.53 -6.42 77.40
N SER A 711 23.82 -7.52 77.65
CA SER A 711 22.78 -7.73 78.64
C SER A 711 23.16 -7.45 80.08
N PRO A 712 22.19 -7.07 80.94
CA PRO A 712 22.03 -7.81 82.15
C PRO A 712 20.59 -8.21 82.50
N SER A 713 20.59 -9.44 83.00
CA SER A 713 19.80 -10.04 84.07
C SER A 713 18.26 -10.08 84.02
N GLN A 714 17.82 -11.27 84.18
CA GLN A 714 16.49 -11.88 84.22
C GLN A 714 15.59 -11.36 85.34
N THR A 715 14.28 -11.33 85.04
CA THR A 715 13.19 -11.56 85.97
C THR A 715 12.00 -12.24 85.24
N PRO A 716 11.25 -13.14 85.91
CA PRO A 716 10.57 -14.25 85.21
C PRO A 716 9.21 -13.86 84.60
N THR A 717 8.94 -14.55 83.51
CA THR A 717 7.73 -14.55 82.70
C THR A 717 6.52 -15.13 83.40
N PRO A 718 5.29 -14.62 83.19
CA PRO A 718 4.08 -15.41 83.32
C PRO A 718 3.68 -16.05 81.99
N THR A 719 3.26 -17.28 82.10
CA THR A 719 2.79 -18.20 81.06
C THR A 719 1.63 -17.66 80.25
N PRO A 720 1.58 -17.73 78.91
CA PRO A 720 0.39 -17.33 78.18
C PRO A 720 -0.63 -18.46 78.14
N THR A 721 -1.88 -18.07 78.32
CA THR A 721 -3.11 -18.89 78.17
C THR A 721 -3.34 -19.20 76.68
N PRO A 722 -3.77 -20.39 76.32
CA PRO A 722 -3.98 -20.76 74.93
C PRO A 722 -5.21 -20.10 74.32
N THR A 723 -5.00 -19.49 73.14
CA THR A 723 -6.05 -18.94 72.30
C THR A 723 -6.77 -20.10 71.58
N PRO A 724 -8.11 -20.11 71.50
CA PRO A 724 -8.82 -21.21 70.84
C PRO A 724 -8.70 -21.15 69.31
N THR A 725 -8.49 -22.31 68.73
CA THR A 725 -8.43 -22.61 67.29
C THR A 725 -9.80 -22.29 66.64
N PRO A 726 -9.84 -21.57 65.51
CA PRO A 726 -11.10 -21.36 64.79
C PRO A 726 -11.56 -22.65 64.10
N THR A 727 -12.82 -22.96 64.28
CA THR A 727 -13.58 -24.07 63.66
C THR A 727 -13.73 -23.79 62.15
N PRO A 728 -13.56 -24.77 61.25
CA PRO A 728 -13.73 -24.56 59.83
C PRO A 728 -15.19 -24.34 59.45
N THR A 729 -15.46 -23.28 58.69
CA THR A 729 -16.74 -22.98 58.05
C THR A 729 -17.02 -23.96 56.92
N PRO A 730 -18.24 -24.56 56.83
CA PRO A 730 -18.53 -25.50 55.76
C PRO A 730 -18.68 -24.81 54.41
N THR A 731 -18.04 -25.42 53.39
CA THR A 731 -18.14 -25.05 51.99
C THR A 731 -19.59 -25.21 51.48
N PRO A 732 -20.16 -24.24 50.76
CA PRO A 732 -21.50 -24.39 50.20
C PRO A 732 -21.48 -25.35 49.00
N THR A 733 -22.41 -26.31 49.02
CA THR A 733 -22.69 -27.25 47.94
C THR A 733 -23.31 -26.50 46.75
N PRO A 734 -22.90 -26.77 45.50
CA PRO A 734 -23.48 -26.10 44.34
C PRO A 734 -24.93 -26.53 44.13
N THR A 735 -25.80 -25.54 44.12
CA THR A 735 -27.25 -25.71 43.81
C THR A 735 -27.36 -25.82 42.28
N LYS A 736 -27.95 -26.91 41.77
CA LYS A 736 -28.33 -27.09 40.38
C LYS A 736 -29.33 -26.01 39.98
N SER A 737 -29.06 -25.32 38.90
CA SER A 737 -30.04 -24.49 38.16
C SER A 737 -31.16 -25.37 37.60
N PRO A 738 -32.42 -24.90 37.64
CA PRO A 738 -33.52 -25.62 37.01
C PRO A 738 -33.40 -25.49 35.46
N GLY A 739 -33.62 -26.62 34.78
CA GLY A 739 -33.70 -26.68 33.32
C GLY A 739 -34.95 -25.94 32.80
N PRO A 740 -34.99 -25.63 31.51
CA PRO A 740 -36.13 -24.97 30.90
C PRO A 740 -37.39 -25.86 30.96
N PRO A 741 -38.59 -25.27 31.03
CA PRO A 741 -39.83 -26.00 31.07
C PRO A 741 -40.12 -26.70 29.73
N ASP A 742 -40.76 -27.89 29.83
CA ASP A 742 -41.28 -28.65 28.69
C ASP A 742 -42.31 -27.84 27.89
N PRO A 743 -42.36 -27.99 26.55
CA PRO A 743 -43.35 -27.28 25.73
C PRO A 743 -44.78 -27.77 25.99
N ASP A 744 -45.68 -26.80 26.00
CA ASP A 744 -47.13 -27.00 26.13
C ASP A 744 -47.70 -27.77 24.93
N PRO A 745 -48.44 -28.87 25.09
CA PRO A 745 -48.97 -29.66 23.98
C PRO A 745 -50.15 -29.00 23.23
N ASN A 746 -50.52 -27.75 23.52
CA ASN A 746 -51.65 -27.05 22.89
C ASN A 746 -51.32 -25.79 22.09
N ASP A 747 -50.07 -25.61 21.61
CA ASP A 747 -49.74 -24.51 20.70
C ASP A 747 -50.03 -24.90 19.22
N PRO A 748 -50.93 -24.21 18.51
CA PRO A 748 -51.37 -24.58 17.18
C PRO A 748 -50.47 -24.06 16.04
N SER A 749 -49.19 -23.67 16.29
CA SER A 749 -48.33 -23.00 15.30
C SER A 749 -47.23 -23.85 14.64
N THR A 750 -47.31 -25.20 14.67
CA THR A 750 -46.39 -26.08 13.93
C THR A 750 -47.13 -26.92 12.90
N GLU A 751 -47.29 -26.41 11.67
CA GLU A 751 -47.51 -27.25 10.50
C GLU A 751 -46.16 -27.45 9.75
N PRO A 752 -45.86 -28.68 9.27
CA PRO A 752 -44.66 -28.96 8.51
C PRO A 752 -44.89 -28.65 7.03
N GLY A 753 -44.02 -27.83 6.44
CA GLY A 753 -43.96 -27.60 5.01
C GLY A 753 -43.36 -28.80 4.26
N PRO A 754 -43.78 -29.05 3.02
CA PRO A 754 -43.43 -30.25 2.27
C PRO A 754 -42.02 -30.20 1.65
N ILE A 755 -41.51 -31.40 1.47
CA ILE A 755 -40.28 -31.94 0.84
C ILE A 755 -39.66 -31.11 -0.29
#